data_29e6f1e0f5e93214a4d469035464707c
#
_entry.id   29e6f1e0f5e93214a4d469035464707c
#
_cell.length_a   1.000
_cell.length_b   1.000
_cell.length_c   1.000
_cell.angle_alpha   90.00
_cell.angle_beta   90.00
_cell.angle_gamma   90.00
#
_symmetry.space_group_name_H-M   'P 1'
#
loop_
_entity.id
_entity.type
_entity.pdbx_description
1 polymer ?
#
loop_
_entity_poly.entity_id
_entity_poly.type
_entity_poly.pdbx_seq_one_letter_code
_entity_poly.pdbx_strand_id
1 'polypeptide(L)'
;MTYSLGARPRAVRLTAILVAGALVAWVPPASSHSAPDATAGRTDANCRTGEGWAPGTTRPDAGDTHHAFVGNGYLGQRVPPNGTGYTGGGAKTGWPLFTPRYDGSFVAGLYAHNERTAGNRQAVAALPTWTALTVSTGGAHGDTFNSSTPTGRISHYRQSLLLHCGIVRTALTWTAADGRRTDLVYEVLADRTDPHAGAVRLRMTPHWNGRAKVTDLLDGRGARRIRQTGGGDRTGVGRAGTAPTMDVAFRTDGTKVDGAIASTLRTESGAAKAAFQQAAPARKLTARQSLGLRVRSGRSYDVTKYVGVDTALTSRAPRRDATATSRRAADRGWRTLLRSHTAAWARLWRSDIEVPGQRDMQTWLRSAQYGLLANTRSGGSDSIAPAGLTSDDYAGLIFWDAETWMYPGLLATRPELARSVVDYRYRTREGARENARKLGRKGLFYPWNSGSSGDLAKECHSVDPPHCRTQVHLQSDISLATWQYYQATKDTTWLRERGWPVLRGIAAYWASRVDRNKDGSYSINDTAGPDEYSNGVDDAVFTNAGAATALRHATRAAALLGERAPAAWTSIADRIRIPYDAKRKVFQQYDGYKGGTIKQADTVLLMYPLEWPMPRGAAAATLDHYAERTDPDGPAMTDSVHAVDAAGIGEAGCSTYTYLERSIRPFVRGPFAQFSEARGDKAGAEDPLSGSPAHDFLTGKGGFLQTFTHGLTGLRMREDRVRLDPMLPPQFDRGVTLRGLAWQGRTFDIGIGAQRTTVRLTHGAPMTLDTPRGERTVGKDSPAVLKTRRPDLTPTTNAARCTAATASSEQPGQYAGAALDGNTATAWVPEGPRGHLTADLGRSVRVHEVTPVWTATEPVAHRVELSRDGRTWHRARPDEERPARYVRVTVRGEADAEKYPGIRELRVN
;
A
#
# COMPACT_ATOMS: atom_id res chain seq x y z
N MET A 1 -24.07 -18.79 -21.43
CA MET A 1 -24.82 -17.83 -22.29
C MET A 1 -23.81 -16.86 -22.89
N THR A 2 -23.57 -17.02 -24.14
CA THR A 2 -22.62 -16.25 -24.95
C THR A 2 -23.20 -14.86 -25.23
N TYR A 3 -22.54 -13.81 -24.76
CA TYR A 3 -22.84 -12.44 -25.20
C TYR A 3 -21.80 -12.00 -26.21
N SER A 4 -22.26 -11.86 -27.45
CA SER A 4 -21.60 -11.17 -28.54
C SER A 4 -21.78 -9.66 -28.35
N LEU A 5 -20.68 -8.93 -28.22
CA LEU A 5 -20.68 -7.46 -28.21
C LEU A 5 -20.07 -6.96 -29.52
N GLY A 6 -20.93 -6.59 -30.44
CA GLY A 6 -20.60 -5.69 -31.54
C GLY A 6 -21.04 -4.27 -31.19
N ALA A 7 -20.11 -3.36 -31.04
CA ALA A 7 -20.39 -1.93 -31.09
C ALA A 7 -19.17 -1.19 -31.61
N ARG A 8 -19.32 -0.59 -32.77
CA ARG A 8 -18.34 0.30 -33.42
C ARG A 8 -18.34 1.66 -32.73
N PRO A 9 -17.20 2.29 -32.45
CA PRO A 9 -17.17 3.68 -32.02
C PRO A 9 -17.22 4.62 -33.21
N ARG A 10 -18.05 5.68 -33.08
CA ARG A 10 -18.15 6.80 -34.01
C ARG A 10 -16.94 7.72 -33.87
N ALA A 11 -16.31 8.01 -34.99
CA ALA A 11 -15.21 8.98 -35.09
C ALA A 11 -15.69 10.41 -34.78
N VAL A 12 -15.03 11.07 -33.85
CA VAL A 12 -15.12 12.52 -33.62
C VAL A 12 -14.01 13.19 -34.42
N ARG A 13 -14.36 14.07 -35.35
CA ARG A 13 -13.44 14.90 -36.14
C ARG A 13 -12.91 16.01 -35.23
N LEU A 14 -11.59 16.04 -35.00
CA LEU A 14 -10.90 17.21 -34.46
C LEU A 14 -10.44 18.10 -35.59
N THR A 15 -10.84 19.36 -35.53
CA THR A 15 -10.41 20.43 -36.42
C THR A 15 -9.05 20.97 -35.98
N ALA A 16 -8.05 20.86 -36.81
CA ALA A 16 -6.72 21.40 -36.57
C ALA A 16 -6.73 22.93 -36.71
N ILE A 17 -6.28 23.63 -35.68
CA ILE A 17 -5.95 25.06 -35.75
C ILE A 17 -4.42 25.20 -35.81
N LEU A 18 -3.93 25.72 -36.92
CA LEU A 18 -2.55 26.15 -37.12
C LEU A 18 -2.26 27.40 -36.27
N VAL A 19 -1.27 27.32 -35.38
CA VAL A 19 -0.69 28.51 -34.76
C VAL A 19 0.78 28.66 -35.17
N ALA A 20 1.06 29.81 -35.75
CA ALA A 20 2.36 30.19 -36.22
C ALA A 20 3.40 30.36 -35.11
N GLY A 21 4.63 29.92 -35.39
CA GLY A 21 5.75 30.04 -34.45
C GLY A 21 6.23 31.49 -34.28
N ALA A 22 6.50 31.85 -33.02
CA ALA A 22 7.27 33.00 -32.64
C ALA A 22 8.53 32.53 -31.88
N LEU A 23 9.70 32.82 -32.40
CA LEU A 23 10.99 32.66 -31.73
C LEU A 23 11.05 33.59 -30.49
N VAL A 24 11.18 33.02 -29.33
CA VAL A 24 11.48 33.76 -28.11
C VAL A 24 12.89 33.43 -27.65
N ALA A 25 13.72 34.52 -27.64
CA ALA A 25 15.09 34.49 -27.15
C ALA A 25 15.13 34.11 -25.64
N TRP A 26 16.05 33.24 -25.30
CA TRP A 26 16.33 32.78 -23.94
C TRP A 26 17.02 33.92 -23.16
N VAL A 27 16.34 34.44 -22.12
CA VAL A 27 16.92 35.30 -21.09
C VAL A 27 16.99 34.46 -19.80
N PRO A 28 18.17 34.37 -19.16
CA PRO A 28 18.27 33.63 -17.90
C PRO A 28 17.46 34.30 -16.81
N PRO A 29 16.74 33.56 -15.93
CA PRO A 29 15.96 34.18 -14.87
C PRO A 29 16.88 34.80 -13.81
N ALA A 30 16.60 36.06 -13.52
CA ALA A 30 17.21 36.78 -12.41
C ALA A 30 16.87 36.06 -11.10
N SER A 31 17.85 35.90 -10.23
CA SER A 31 17.72 35.35 -8.89
C SER A 31 16.70 36.16 -8.09
N SER A 32 15.48 35.70 -8.03
CA SER A 32 14.50 36.23 -7.09
C SER A 32 14.88 35.81 -5.68
N HIS A 33 15.33 36.75 -4.89
CA HIS A 33 15.37 36.62 -3.43
C HIS A 33 13.95 36.35 -2.96
N SER A 34 13.66 35.12 -2.57
CA SER A 34 12.42 34.75 -1.91
C SER A 34 12.35 35.51 -0.58
N ALA A 35 11.34 36.35 -0.45
CA ALA A 35 10.96 36.91 0.82
C ALA A 35 10.75 35.79 1.85
N PRO A 36 11.14 35.96 3.12
CA PRO A 36 10.99 34.92 4.12
C PRO A 36 9.50 34.58 4.27
N ASP A 37 9.19 33.29 4.16
CA ASP A 37 7.85 32.71 4.28
C ASP A 37 7.30 32.93 5.71
N ALA A 38 6.65 34.06 5.93
CA ALA A 38 6.13 34.49 7.24
C ALA A 38 4.94 33.60 7.72
N THR A 39 4.42 32.72 6.88
CA THR A 39 3.34 31.78 7.21
C THR A 39 3.83 30.36 7.53
N ALA A 40 5.10 30.06 7.35
CA ALA A 40 5.72 28.81 7.80
C ALA A 40 5.91 28.83 9.33
N GLY A 41 4.85 29.10 10.09
CA GLY A 41 4.86 28.97 11.55
C GLY A 41 5.33 27.56 11.91
N ARG A 42 6.41 27.45 12.69
CA ARG A 42 6.91 26.21 13.28
C ARG A 42 5.73 25.36 13.73
N THR A 43 5.63 24.13 13.22
CA THR A 43 4.73 23.14 13.84
C THR A 43 5.16 23.02 15.29
N ASP A 44 4.23 23.06 16.24
CA ASP A 44 4.52 22.76 17.65
C ASP A 44 5.05 21.32 17.84
N ALA A 45 5.01 20.53 16.78
CA ALA A 45 5.51 19.17 16.67
C ALA A 45 6.92 19.17 16.06
N ASN A 46 7.85 18.46 16.68
CA ASN A 46 9.20 18.22 16.16
C ASN A 46 9.17 17.16 15.05
N CYS A 47 8.40 17.39 13.97
CA CYS A 47 8.24 16.49 12.84
C CYS A 47 9.40 16.65 11.87
N ARG A 48 9.93 15.53 11.38
CA ARG A 48 10.85 15.55 10.25
C ARG A 48 10.09 15.99 8.99
N THR A 49 10.63 16.95 8.26
CA THR A 49 10.04 17.50 7.02
C THR A 49 11.01 17.44 5.84
N GLY A 50 12.21 16.90 6.04
CA GLY A 50 13.20 16.69 4.98
C GLY A 50 12.78 15.65 3.94
N GLU A 51 13.72 15.23 3.13
CA GLU A 51 13.53 14.31 2.03
C GLU A 51 12.71 13.06 2.41
N GLY A 52 11.61 12.84 1.68
CA GLY A 52 10.72 11.69 1.86
C GLY A 52 9.82 11.72 3.12
N TRP A 53 9.79 12.80 3.91
CA TRP A 53 9.00 12.86 5.14
C TRP A 53 7.70 13.66 5.07
N ALA A 54 7.56 14.50 4.06
CA ALA A 54 6.42 15.41 3.96
C ALA A 54 5.90 15.51 2.52
N PRO A 55 5.41 14.41 1.92
CA PRO A 55 4.76 14.48 0.62
C PRO A 55 3.57 15.45 0.68
N GLY A 56 3.35 16.19 -0.40
CA GLY A 56 2.28 17.19 -0.43
C GLY A 56 2.28 18.04 -1.67
N THR A 57 1.41 19.05 -1.68
CA THR A 57 1.19 19.92 -2.83
C THR A 57 0.99 21.38 -2.43
N THR A 58 1.33 22.27 -3.34
CA THR A 58 1.00 23.72 -3.29
C THR A 58 -0.18 24.08 -4.20
N ARG A 59 -0.75 23.10 -4.89
CA ARG A 59 -1.91 23.26 -5.76
C ARG A 59 -3.16 22.69 -5.08
N PRO A 60 -4.20 23.51 -4.83
CA PRO A 60 -5.39 23.09 -4.09
C PRO A 60 -6.25 22.06 -4.84
N ASP A 61 -6.07 21.93 -6.15
CA ASP A 61 -6.75 20.96 -7.03
C ASP A 61 -5.99 19.63 -7.22
N ALA A 62 -4.72 19.57 -6.85
CA ALA A 62 -3.87 18.42 -7.15
C ALA A 62 -4.22 17.15 -6.38
N GLY A 63 -4.98 17.25 -5.30
CA GLY A 63 -5.39 16.12 -4.45
C GLY A 63 -6.86 15.75 -4.55
N ASP A 64 -7.61 16.26 -5.53
CA ASP A 64 -9.06 16.10 -5.60
C ASP A 64 -9.55 14.65 -5.60
N THR A 65 -8.78 13.74 -6.18
CA THR A 65 -9.13 12.31 -6.25
C THR A 65 -8.40 11.44 -5.22
N HIS A 66 -7.31 11.95 -4.63
CA HIS A 66 -6.39 11.19 -3.75
C HIS A 66 -6.08 12.01 -2.50
N HIS A 67 -7.08 12.17 -1.64
CA HIS A 67 -6.98 12.93 -0.41
C HIS A 67 -5.94 12.35 0.56
N ALA A 68 -5.28 13.19 1.33
CA ALA A 68 -4.41 12.76 2.41
C ALA A 68 -5.18 11.96 3.46
N PHE A 69 -4.48 11.07 4.18
CA PHE A 69 -5.08 10.17 5.15
C PHE A 69 -4.36 10.23 6.49
N VAL A 70 -5.13 10.21 7.59
CA VAL A 70 -4.64 9.96 8.94
C VAL A 70 -5.29 8.73 9.52
N GLY A 71 -4.50 7.90 10.22
CA GLY A 71 -4.99 6.70 10.88
C GLY A 71 -4.11 6.27 12.05
N ASN A 72 -4.67 5.44 12.92
CA ASN A 72 -3.98 4.90 14.10
C ASN A 72 -4.19 3.39 14.29
N GLY A 73 -4.76 2.72 13.27
CA GLY A 73 -5.07 1.29 13.29
C GLY A 73 -6.42 0.94 13.94
N TYR A 74 -7.12 1.91 14.50
CA TYR A 74 -8.51 1.77 14.94
C TYR A 74 -9.41 2.75 14.19
N LEU A 75 -9.03 4.02 14.16
CA LEU A 75 -9.74 5.11 13.51
C LEU A 75 -8.94 5.61 12.31
N GLY A 76 -9.59 5.71 11.15
CA GLY A 76 -9.05 6.27 9.93
C GLY A 76 -9.94 7.38 9.37
N GLN A 77 -9.33 8.42 8.78
CA GLN A 77 -10.04 9.53 8.17
C GLN A 77 -9.27 10.13 6.99
N ARG A 78 -9.94 10.33 5.88
CA ARG A 78 -9.42 11.13 4.77
C ARG A 78 -9.62 12.63 5.02
N VAL A 79 -8.66 13.44 4.60
CA VAL A 79 -8.66 14.89 4.78
C VAL A 79 -8.71 15.55 3.39
N PRO A 80 -9.78 16.31 3.08
CA PRO A 80 -9.94 16.94 1.77
C PRO A 80 -8.88 18.04 1.52
N PRO A 81 -8.72 18.52 0.27
CA PRO A 81 -7.75 19.58 -0.07
C PRO A 81 -7.86 20.83 0.79
N ASN A 82 -9.07 21.28 1.12
CA ASN A 82 -9.27 22.46 1.99
C ASN A 82 -8.92 22.20 3.48
N GLY A 83 -8.47 20.98 3.83
CA GLY A 83 -8.06 20.62 5.21
C GLY A 83 -9.21 20.38 6.18
N THR A 84 -10.45 20.54 5.75
CA THR A 84 -11.63 20.46 6.59
C THR A 84 -12.87 19.97 5.84
N GLY A 85 -13.73 19.23 6.52
CA GLY A 85 -15.07 18.89 6.05
C GLY A 85 -15.16 17.59 5.25
N TYR A 86 -16.26 17.46 4.54
CA TYR A 86 -16.64 16.34 3.69
C TYR A 86 -16.67 16.78 2.23
N THR A 87 -16.09 16.00 1.38
CA THR A 87 -16.28 16.03 -0.07
C THR A 87 -16.76 14.67 -0.54
N GLY A 88 -17.57 14.67 -1.59
CA GLY A 88 -18.05 13.43 -2.21
C GLY A 88 -18.65 13.76 -3.56
N GLY A 89 -18.40 12.90 -4.53
CA GLY A 89 -18.84 13.07 -5.90
C GLY A 89 -17.98 12.28 -6.87
N GLY A 90 -18.16 12.49 -8.17
CA GLY A 90 -17.41 11.81 -9.21
C GLY A 90 -17.91 10.40 -9.52
N ALA A 91 -17.12 9.66 -10.29
CA ALA A 91 -17.45 8.33 -10.73
C ALA A 91 -17.53 7.33 -9.57
N LYS A 92 -18.31 6.28 -9.79
CA LYS A 92 -18.40 5.16 -8.87
C LYS A 92 -17.20 4.25 -9.07
N THR A 93 -16.44 4.05 -8.01
CA THR A 93 -15.27 3.17 -7.98
C THR A 93 -15.37 2.24 -6.79
N GLY A 94 -14.43 1.31 -6.65
CA GLY A 94 -14.32 0.46 -5.47
C GLY A 94 -15.21 -0.78 -5.52
N TRP A 95 -14.77 -1.78 -6.31
CA TRP A 95 -15.40 -3.11 -6.27
C TRP A 95 -15.48 -3.64 -4.83
N PRO A 96 -16.56 -4.31 -4.41
CA PRO A 96 -17.79 -4.65 -5.17
C PRO A 96 -18.93 -3.65 -4.97
N LEU A 97 -18.69 -2.51 -4.32
CA LEU A 97 -19.76 -1.59 -3.90
C LEU A 97 -20.03 -0.50 -4.94
N PHE A 98 -19.04 -0.15 -5.76
CA PHE A 98 -19.10 0.92 -6.76
C PHE A 98 -19.71 2.21 -6.20
N THR A 99 -19.12 2.70 -5.12
CA THR A 99 -19.55 3.94 -4.46
C THR A 99 -18.88 5.17 -5.11
N PRO A 100 -19.54 6.35 -5.12
CA PRO A 100 -18.85 7.59 -5.44
C PRO A 100 -17.66 7.81 -4.55
N ARG A 101 -16.58 8.41 -5.04
CA ARG A 101 -15.44 8.82 -4.20
C ARG A 101 -15.91 9.81 -3.14
N TYR A 102 -15.54 9.61 -1.88
CA TYR A 102 -15.99 10.43 -0.76
C TYR A 102 -15.01 10.40 0.41
N ASP A 103 -15.04 11.42 1.27
CA ASP A 103 -14.26 11.44 2.49
C ASP A 103 -14.94 10.59 3.57
N GLY A 104 -14.48 9.33 3.66
CA GLY A 104 -14.93 8.39 4.65
C GLY A 104 -14.16 8.50 5.97
N SER A 105 -14.84 8.12 7.05
CA SER A 105 -14.25 7.82 8.34
C SER A 105 -14.56 6.38 8.70
N PHE A 106 -13.56 5.60 9.06
CA PHE A 106 -13.71 4.15 9.27
C PHE A 106 -13.13 3.72 10.60
N VAL A 107 -13.74 2.68 11.17
CA VAL A 107 -13.26 1.98 12.36
C VAL A 107 -12.95 0.54 11.99
N ALA A 108 -11.80 0.05 12.43
CA ALA A 108 -11.36 -1.31 12.17
C ALA A 108 -12.38 -2.33 12.69
N GLY A 109 -12.71 -3.32 11.85
CA GLY A 109 -13.64 -4.39 12.22
C GLY A 109 -15.12 -4.01 12.27
N LEU A 110 -15.51 -2.77 11.96
CA LEU A 110 -16.89 -2.32 11.98
C LEU A 110 -17.60 -2.63 10.66
N TYR A 111 -18.19 -3.81 10.56
CA TYR A 111 -18.91 -4.26 9.36
C TYR A 111 -20.42 -4.09 9.51
N ALA A 112 -21.09 -3.98 8.36
CA ALA A 112 -22.54 -3.89 8.25
C ALA A 112 -23.01 -4.58 6.97
N HIS A 113 -24.30 -4.92 6.88
CA HIS A 113 -24.92 -5.40 5.65
C HIS A 113 -26.39 -4.99 5.61
N ASN A 114 -26.91 -4.77 4.41
CA ASN A 114 -28.33 -4.55 4.14
C ASN A 114 -28.65 -4.92 2.69
N GLU A 115 -29.89 -4.82 2.29
CA GLU A 115 -30.35 -5.14 0.93
C GLU A 115 -29.66 -4.31 -0.17
N ARG A 116 -29.05 -3.16 0.17
CA ARG A 116 -28.32 -2.29 -0.76
C ARG A 116 -26.86 -2.67 -0.91
N THR A 117 -26.31 -3.50 -0.03
CA THR A 117 -24.97 -4.07 -0.22
C THR A 117 -25.08 -5.25 -1.18
N ALA A 118 -24.11 -5.40 -2.09
CA ALA A 118 -24.09 -6.44 -3.12
C ALA A 118 -24.38 -7.82 -2.49
N GLY A 119 -25.47 -8.48 -2.90
CA GLY A 119 -25.89 -9.77 -2.36
C GLY A 119 -26.21 -9.78 -0.86
N ASN A 120 -26.54 -8.65 -0.25
CA ASN A 120 -26.74 -8.48 1.20
C ASN A 120 -25.56 -8.99 2.06
N ARG A 121 -24.34 -8.88 1.51
CA ARG A 121 -23.09 -9.28 2.17
C ARG A 121 -22.48 -8.15 2.97
N GLN A 122 -21.60 -8.49 3.90
CA GLN A 122 -20.93 -7.50 4.74
C GLN A 122 -20.02 -6.57 3.94
N ALA A 123 -20.00 -5.31 4.38
CA ALA A 123 -19.04 -4.30 3.98
C ALA A 123 -18.70 -3.42 5.20
N VAL A 124 -17.53 -2.80 5.20
CA VAL A 124 -17.13 -1.86 6.27
C VAL A 124 -18.14 -0.71 6.36
N ALA A 125 -18.56 -0.36 7.58
CA ALA A 125 -19.42 0.79 7.83
C ALA A 125 -18.60 2.07 7.91
N ALA A 126 -19.10 3.16 7.29
CA ALA A 126 -18.50 4.48 7.39
C ALA A 126 -19.25 5.33 8.42
N LEU A 127 -18.48 6.04 9.26
CA LEU A 127 -18.95 6.97 10.27
C LEU A 127 -19.21 8.37 9.69
N PRO A 128 -19.88 9.25 10.43
CA PRO A 128 -19.88 10.69 10.13
C PRO A 128 -18.46 11.23 10.00
N THR A 129 -18.20 12.03 8.97
CA THR A 129 -16.91 12.70 8.79
C THR A 129 -16.67 13.68 9.93
N TRP A 130 -15.52 13.60 10.57
CA TRP A 130 -15.24 14.40 11.77
C TRP A 130 -14.21 15.52 11.55
N THR A 131 -13.67 15.69 10.36
CA THR A 131 -12.68 16.76 10.07
C THR A 131 -13.31 18.16 9.97
N ALA A 132 -14.63 18.26 9.86
CA ALA A 132 -15.29 19.54 9.58
C ALA A 132 -15.19 20.52 10.76
N LEU A 133 -14.46 21.62 10.52
CA LEU A 133 -14.30 22.78 11.39
C LEU A 133 -14.30 24.02 10.49
N THR A 134 -15.48 24.61 10.25
CA THR A 134 -15.67 25.70 9.28
C THR A 134 -15.51 27.06 9.91
N VAL A 135 -15.13 28.07 9.11
CA VAL A 135 -14.94 29.47 9.56
C VAL A 135 -15.88 30.37 8.78
N SER A 136 -16.70 31.16 9.50
CA SER A 136 -17.56 32.19 8.88
C SER A 136 -17.13 33.57 9.29
N THR A 137 -17.14 34.51 8.33
CA THR A 137 -17.07 35.93 8.58
C THR A 137 -18.45 36.40 9.05
N GLY A 138 -18.55 37.00 10.20
CA GLY A 138 -19.85 37.47 10.74
C GLY A 138 -20.46 38.60 9.94
N GLY A 139 -21.77 38.83 10.11
CA GLY A 139 -22.56 39.91 9.48
C GLY A 139 -23.64 39.34 8.54
N ALA A 140 -24.52 40.21 8.05
CA ALA A 140 -25.65 39.84 7.19
C ALA A 140 -25.21 39.22 5.85
N HIS A 141 -24.02 39.59 5.38
CA HIS A 141 -23.39 39.06 4.15
C HIS A 141 -22.18 38.18 4.45
N GLY A 142 -22.16 37.51 5.62
CA GLY A 142 -21.07 36.67 6.04
C GLY A 142 -20.88 35.47 5.11
N ASP A 143 -19.61 35.21 4.72
CA ASP A 143 -19.22 34.06 3.92
C ASP A 143 -18.62 32.96 4.81
N THR A 144 -18.55 31.72 4.31
CA THR A 144 -18.09 30.58 5.07
C THR A 144 -17.04 29.78 4.30
N PHE A 145 -15.87 29.61 4.91
CA PHE A 145 -14.86 28.66 4.44
C PHE A 145 -15.23 27.24 4.88
N ASN A 146 -15.25 26.31 3.91
CA ASN A 146 -15.52 24.89 4.12
C ASN A 146 -14.88 24.05 2.99
N SER A 147 -15.15 22.74 2.96
CA SER A 147 -14.63 21.81 1.93
C SER A 147 -15.08 22.16 0.50
N SER A 148 -16.16 22.93 0.33
CA SER A 148 -16.69 23.33 -0.99
C SER A 148 -16.25 24.75 -1.40
N THR A 149 -15.37 25.41 -0.64
CA THR A 149 -14.85 26.73 -1.00
C THR A 149 -14.04 26.62 -2.30
N PRO A 150 -14.39 27.39 -3.36
CA PRO A 150 -13.72 27.34 -4.65
C PRO A 150 -12.23 27.69 -4.57
N THR A 151 -11.40 26.99 -5.36
CA THR A 151 -9.94 27.19 -5.41
C THR A 151 -9.54 28.61 -5.78
N GLY A 152 -10.32 29.32 -6.61
CA GLY A 152 -10.10 30.73 -6.95
C GLY A 152 -10.19 31.70 -5.78
N ARG A 153 -10.69 31.25 -4.61
CA ARG A 153 -10.71 32.03 -3.36
C ARG A 153 -9.62 31.63 -2.38
N ILE A 154 -8.72 30.76 -2.81
CA ILE A 154 -7.62 30.20 -2.00
C ILE A 154 -6.29 30.65 -2.59
N SER A 155 -5.42 31.16 -1.76
CA SER A 155 -4.04 31.52 -2.12
C SER A 155 -3.06 31.04 -1.05
N HIS A 156 -1.76 31.09 -1.33
CA HIS A 156 -0.70 30.64 -0.41
C HIS A 156 -0.95 29.22 0.12
N TYR A 157 -1.48 28.36 -0.74
CA TYR A 157 -1.91 27.02 -0.37
C TYR A 157 -0.73 26.05 -0.23
N ARG A 158 -0.79 25.24 0.82
CA ARG A 158 0.07 24.07 1.00
C ARG A 158 -0.65 23.02 1.83
N GLN A 159 -0.75 21.78 1.31
CA GLN A 159 -1.15 20.62 2.10
C GLN A 159 -0.01 19.60 2.11
N SER A 160 0.31 19.08 3.30
CA SER A 160 1.38 18.10 3.50
C SER A 160 0.92 16.99 4.44
N LEU A 161 1.27 15.76 4.11
CA LEU A 161 1.18 14.62 5.01
C LEU A 161 2.53 14.45 5.72
N LEU A 162 2.59 14.80 7.00
CA LEU A 162 3.79 14.70 7.82
C LEU A 162 3.94 13.26 8.33
N LEU A 163 4.56 12.40 7.51
CA LEU A 163 4.65 10.95 7.74
C LEU A 163 5.26 10.61 9.10
N HIS A 164 6.32 11.33 9.50
CA HIS A 164 7.00 11.08 10.77
C HIS A 164 6.10 11.27 11.99
N CYS A 165 5.09 12.12 11.88
CA CYS A 165 4.18 12.47 12.96
C CYS A 165 2.74 11.98 12.75
N GLY A 166 2.38 11.45 11.59
CA GLY A 166 1.02 11.03 11.30
C GLY A 166 0.00 12.18 11.32
N ILE A 167 0.36 13.33 10.75
CA ILE A 167 -0.44 14.57 10.75
C ILE A 167 -0.63 15.05 9.33
N VAL A 168 -1.87 15.40 8.96
CA VAL A 168 -2.14 16.20 7.75
C VAL A 168 -2.20 17.66 8.15
N ARG A 169 -1.35 18.48 7.54
CA ARG A 169 -1.33 19.93 7.73
C ARG A 169 -1.71 20.64 6.45
N THR A 170 -2.73 21.50 6.52
CA THR A 170 -3.17 22.35 5.41
C THR A 170 -3.05 23.81 5.82
N ALA A 171 -2.28 24.59 5.08
CA ALA A 171 -2.12 26.04 5.30
C ALA A 171 -2.58 26.78 4.05
N LEU A 172 -3.34 27.83 4.20
CA LEU A 172 -3.87 28.63 3.08
C LEU A 172 -4.32 30.03 3.55
N THR A 173 -4.47 30.93 2.61
CA THR A 173 -5.16 32.21 2.79
C THR A 173 -6.50 32.15 2.06
N TRP A 174 -7.59 32.28 2.79
CA TRP A 174 -8.95 32.39 2.26
C TRP A 174 -9.36 33.85 2.06
N THR A 175 -9.93 34.15 0.90
CA THR A 175 -10.56 35.43 0.60
C THR A 175 -12.07 35.24 0.54
N ALA A 176 -12.81 35.79 1.49
CA ALA A 176 -14.26 35.77 1.52
C ALA A 176 -14.88 36.59 0.38
N ALA A 177 -16.18 36.42 0.10
CA ALA A 177 -16.89 37.13 -0.96
C ALA A 177 -16.85 38.65 -0.83
N ASP A 178 -16.71 39.16 0.40
CA ASP A 178 -16.61 40.58 0.73
C ASP A 178 -15.17 41.12 0.75
N GLY A 179 -14.21 40.30 0.25
CA GLY A 179 -12.79 40.68 0.16
C GLY A 179 -11.98 40.48 1.44
N ARG A 180 -12.60 40.11 2.56
CA ARG A 180 -11.86 39.83 3.82
C ARG A 180 -10.95 38.64 3.68
N ARG A 181 -9.68 38.81 4.04
CA ARG A 181 -8.68 37.72 3.99
C ARG A 181 -8.46 37.14 5.39
N THR A 182 -8.29 35.80 5.43
CA THR A 182 -7.99 35.08 6.67
C THR A 182 -6.99 33.96 6.37
N ASP A 183 -5.88 33.90 7.08
CA ASP A 183 -4.96 32.77 7.03
C ASP A 183 -5.51 31.65 7.89
N LEU A 184 -5.56 30.44 7.34
CA LEU A 184 -6.07 29.25 7.99
C LEU A 184 -5.00 28.16 7.98
N VAL A 185 -4.76 27.56 9.13
CA VAL A 185 -3.92 26.37 9.26
C VAL A 185 -4.73 25.30 9.98
N TYR A 186 -4.99 24.20 9.27
CA TYR A 186 -5.60 23.00 9.83
C TYR A 186 -4.53 21.95 10.09
N GLU A 187 -4.59 21.30 11.24
CA GLU A 187 -3.79 20.11 11.59
C GLU A 187 -4.76 19.02 12.05
N VAL A 188 -4.73 17.87 11.34
CA VAL A 188 -5.61 16.73 11.57
C VAL A 188 -4.78 15.53 11.95
N LEU A 189 -5.19 14.82 13.03
CA LEU A 189 -4.55 13.58 13.46
C LEU A 189 -5.56 12.59 14.07
N ALA A 190 -5.29 11.28 13.92
CA ALA A 190 -5.85 10.21 14.73
C ALA A 190 -4.83 9.86 15.82
N ASP A 191 -5.18 9.97 17.10
CA ASP A 191 -4.20 9.87 18.20
C ASP A 191 -3.60 8.46 18.29
N ARG A 192 -2.29 8.37 18.25
CA ARG A 192 -1.58 7.10 18.31
C ARG A 192 -1.46 6.52 19.72
N THR A 193 -1.70 7.32 20.75
CA THR A 193 -1.65 6.89 22.15
C THR A 193 -3.02 6.53 22.72
N ASP A 194 -4.09 7.10 22.19
CA ASP A 194 -5.48 6.71 22.46
C ASP A 194 -6.16 6.41 21.12
N PRO A 195 -6.28 5.13 20.71
CA PRO A 195 -6.81 4.78 19.40
C PRO A 195 -8.25 5.23 19.17
N HIS A 196 -8.99 5.51 20.24
CA HIS A 196 -10.37 6.00 20.20
C HIS A 196 -10.46 7.52 20.03
N ALA A 197 -9.34 8.24 19.98
CA ALA A 197 -9.29 9.70 19.89
C ALA A 197 -8.80 10.19 18.54
N GLY A 198 -9.40 11.30 18.09
CA GLY A 198 -8.92 12.12 16.97
C GLY A 198 -8.95 13.61 17.33
N ALA A 199 -8.24 14.43 16.56
CA ALA A 199 -8.27 15.87 16.77
C ALA A 199 -8.10 16.67 15.47
N VAL A 200 -8.75 17.83 15.44
CA VAL A 200 -8.59 18.86 14.41
C VAL A 200 -8.27 20.17 15.09
N ARG A 201 -7.09 20.72 14.84
CA ARG A 201 -6.73 22.06 15.27
C ARG A 201 -6.85 23.02 14.11
N LEU A 202 -7.52 24.13 14.34
CA LEU A 202 -7.57 25.29 13.47
C LEU A 202 -6.82 26.45 14.13
N ARG A 203 -5.82 26.99 13.43
CA ARG A 203 -5.26 28.32 13.70
C ARG A 203 -5.79 29.26 12.64
N MET A 204 -6.44 30.33 13.08
CA MET A 204 -7.05 31.35 12.23
C MET A 204 -6.42 32.71 12.52
N THR A 205 -5.92 33.41 11.49
CA THR A 205 -5.36 34.76 11.60
C THR A 205 -6.12 35.69 10.63
N PRO A 206 -7.17 36.38 11.08
CA PRO A 206 -7.90 37.31 10.24
C PRO A 206 -7.08 38.59 9.95
N HIS A 207 -7.19 39.10 8.72
CA HIS A 207 -6.67 40.43 8.35
C HIS A 207 -7.76 41.52 8.41
N TRP A 208 -8.72 41.34 9.29
CA TRP A 208 -9.88 42.20 9.49
C TRP A 208 -10.33 42.21 10.96
N ASN A 209 -11.11 43.20 11.34
CA ASN A 209 -11.74 43.32 12.68
C ASN A 209 -13.22 42.98 12.58
N GLY A 210 -13.78 42.29 13.59
CA GLY A 210 -15.22 42.03 13.63
C GLY A 210 -15.60 40.78 14.42
N ARG A 211 -16.63 40.08 13.95
CA ARG A 211 -17.08 38.80 14.52
C ARG A 211 -16.83 37.68 13.55
N ALA A 212 -16.25 36.59 14.02
CA ALA A 212 -16.11 35.33 13.31
C ALA A 212 -16.92 34.25 14.04
N LYS A 213 -17.34 33.23 13.31
CA LYS A 213 -17.95 32.02 13.87
C LYS A 213 -17.17 30.79 13.39
N VAL A 214 -16.76 29.94 14.32
CA VAL A 214 -16.20 28.63 14.03
C VAL A 214 -17.27 27.57 14.31
N THR A 215 -17.57 26.71 13.32
CA THR A 215 -18.58 25.67 13.47
C THR A 215 -17.92 24.30 13.42
N ASP A 216 -18.09 23.55 14.48
CA ASP A 216 -17.77 22.14 14.60
C ASP A 216 -18.93 21.30 14.09
N LEU A 217 -18.65 20.38 13.15
CA LEU A 217 -19.65 19.53 12.51
C LEU A 217 -19.19 18.07 12.53
N LEU A 218 -20.00 17.17 13.06
CA LEU A 218 -19.98 15.75 12.76
C LEU A 218 -20.90 15.57 11.56
N ASP A 219 -20.34 15.22 10.38
CA ASP A 219 -21.06 15.32 9.09
C ASP A 219 -21.58 13.96 8.66
N GLY A 220 -22.88 13.74 8.81
CA GLY A 220 -23.56 12.51 8.46
C GLY A 220 -23.55 12.16 6.97
N ARG A 221 -23.17 13.10 6.06
CA ARG A 221 -23.01 12.81 4.62
C ARG A 221 -21.93 11.78 4.36
N GLY A 222 -20.90 11.70 5.21
CA GLY A 222 -19.85 10.70 5.15
C GLY A 222 -20.28 9.31 5.64
N ALA A 223 -21.40 9.20 6.34
CA ALA A 223 -21.83 7.97 6.96
C ALA A 223 -22.53 7.02 5.98
N ARG A 224 -22.21 5.74 6.08
CA ARG A 224 -22.80 4.68 5.25
C ARG A 224 -23.04 3.42 6.06
N ARG A 225 -24.15 2.73 5.77
CA ARG A 225 -24.50 1.42 6.35
C ARG A 225 -24.68 1.45 7.89
N ILE A 226 -25.04 2.62 8.41
CA ILE A 226 -25.42 2.85 9.81
C ILE A 226 -26.67 3.68 9.89
N ARG A 227 -27.41 3.54 10.99
CA ARG A 227 -28.58 4.36 11.31
C ARG A 227 -28.40 5.06 12.66
N GLN A 228 -28.92 6.26 12.78
CA GLN A 228 -28.87 7.01 14.03
C GLN A 228 -29.77 6.35 15.08
N THR A 229 -29.26 6.19 16.31
CA THR A 229 -30.02 5.69 17.47
C THR A 229 -30.18 6.74 18.55
N GLY A 230 -29.44 7.86 18.45
CA GLY A 230 -29.52 8.97 19.37
C GLY A 230 -28.49 10.04 19.04
N GLY A 231 -28.33 11.01 19.89
CA GLY A 231 -27.33 12.06 19.76
C GLY A 231 -27.89 13.44 20.06
N GLY A 232 -27.01 14.40 20.31
CA GLY A 232 -27.30 15.78 20.62
C GLY A 232 -26.37 16.35 21.68
N ASP A 233 -26.69 17.54 22.12
CA ASP A 233 -25.98 18.20 23.21
C ASP A 233 -26.18 17.42 24.52
N ARG A 234 -25.09 16.98 25.12
CA ARG A 234 -25.11 16.48 26.49
C ARG A 234 -24.63 17.58 27.42
N THR A 235 -25.57 18.13 28.13
CA THR A 235 -25.39 19.15 29.16
C THR A 235 -24.32 18.71 30.17
N GLY A 236 -23.12 19.20 29.97
CA GLY A 236 -22.08 19.28 30.98
C GLY A 236 -21.63 20.72 30.99
N VAL A 237 -21.63 21.36 32.16
CA VAL A 237 -21.08 22.71 32.30
C VAL A 237 -19.61 22.64 31.88
N GLY A 238 -19.31 23.15 30.68
CA GLY A 238 -17.93 23.23 30.18
C GLY A 238 -17.11 24.15 31.11
N ARG A 239 -15.88 23.77 31.38
CA ARG A 239 -14.89 24.69 31.96
C ARG A 239 -14.74 25.92 31.05
N ALA A 240 -14.32 27.04 31.58
CA ALA A 240 -14.08 28.25 30.78
C ALA A 240 -13.25 27.90 29.52
N GLY A 241 -13.76 28.25 28.33
CA GLY A 241 -13.12 27.98 27.05
C GLY A 241 -13.37 26.57 26.43
N THR A 242 -14.20 25.73 27.07
CA THR A 242 -14.53 24.39 26.51
C THR A 242 -16.04 24.28 26.30
N ALA A 243 -16.46 23.83 25.11
CA ALA A 243 -17.88 23.61 24.80
C ALA A 243 -18.42 22.33 25.49
N PRO A 244 -19.73 22.23 25.65
CA PRO A 244 -20.36 20.95 25.91
C PRO A 244 -20.00 19.91 24.82
N THR A 245 -19.95 18.64 25.19
CA THR A 245 -19.66 17.58 24.24
C THR A 245 -20.93 17.20 23.50
N MET A 246 -20.92 17.31 22.17
CA MET A 246 -21.97 16.78 21.30
C MET A 246 -21.65 15.37 20.86
N ASP A 247 -22.67 14.58 20.54
CA ASP A 247 -22.48 13.21 20.04
C ASP A 247 -23.51 12.81 18.99
N VAL A 248 -23.14 11.77 18.23
CA VAL A 248 -24.03 10.98 17.35
C VAL A 248 -23.88 9.53 17.74
N ALA A 249 -24.97 8.93 18.22
CA ALA A 249 -25.04 7.49 18.49
C ALA A 249 -25.68 6.79 17.29
N PHE A 250 -25.14 5.64 16.94
CA PHE A 250 -25.57 4.87 15.78
C PHE A 250 -25.59 3.36 16.06
N ARG A 251 -26.22 2.62 15.15
CA ARG A 251 -26.16 1.16 15.07
C ARG A 251 -25.92 0.74 13.63
N THR A 252 -25.04 -0.22 13.42
CA THR A 252 -24.79 -0.79 12.09
C THR A 252 -26.01 -1.54 11.55
N ASP A 253 -26.24 -1.45 10.25
CA ASP A 253 -27.25 -2.26 9.59
C ASP A 253 -26.81 -3.74 9.58
N GLY A 254 -27.78 -4.65 9.71
CA GLY A 254 -27.55 -6.09 9.68
C GLY A 254 -26.79 -6.63 10.89
N THR A 255 -25.54 -6.24 11.11
CA THR A 255 -24.68 -6.73 12.21
C THR A 255 -25.07 -6.21 13.60
N LYS A 256 -25.86 -5.16 13.68
CA LYS A 256 -26.43 -4.59 14.94
C LYS A 256 -25.40 -4.11 15.96
N VAL A 257 -24.20 -3.73 15.54
CA VAL A 257 -23.18 -3.17 16.43
C VAL A 257 -23.52 -1.73 16.78
N ASP A 258 -23.65 -1.44 18.06
CA ASP A 258 -23.83 -0.07 18.57
C ASP A 258 -22.51 0.68 18.57
N GLY A 259 -22.59 2.00 18.31
CA GLY A 259 -21.42 2.88 18.35
C GLY A 259 -21.81 4.34 18.56
N ALA A 260 -20.81 5.15 18.81
CA ALA A 260 -20.95 6.59 18.88
C ALA A 260 -19.69 7.33 18.47
N ILE A 261 -19.90 8.54 17.95
CA ILE A 261 -18.87 9.53 17.72
C ILE A 261 -19.23 10.79 18.49
N ALA A 262 -18.27 11.37 19.20
CA ALA A 262 -18.45 12.56 20.02
C ALA A 262 -17.41 13.62 19.68
N SER A 263 -17.77 14.90 19.92
CA SER A 263 -16.89 16.04 19.68
C SER A 263 -17.00 17.06 20.81
N THR A 264 -15.82 17.49 21.30
CA THR A 264 -15.67 18.60 22.27
C THR A 264 -14.82 19.69 21.63
N LEU A 265 -15.35 20.89 21.57
CA LEU A 265 -14.66 22.06 21.02
C LEU A 265 -14.02 22.88 22.15
N ARG A 266 -12.75 23.29 21.95
CA ARG A 266 -11.99 24.09 22.92
C ARG A 266 -11.24 25.22 22.24
N THR A 267 -11.17 26.38 22.94
CA THR A 267 -10.29 27.50 22.57
C THR A 267 -8.98 27.38 23.33
N GLU A 268 -7.85 27.40 22.63
CA GLU A 268 -6.53 27.21 23.23
C GLU A 268 -5.82 28.55 23.54
N SER A 269 -6.06 29.57 22.72
CA SER A 269 -5.47 30.89 22.90
C SER A 269 -6.29 32.02 22.22
N GLY A 270 -6.13 33.23 22.68
CA GLY A 270 -6.63 34.44 22.00
C GLY A 270 -8.13 34.74 22.17
N ALA A 271 -8.93 33.83 22.73
CA ALA A 271 -10.38 33.92 22.77
C ALA A 271 -10.92 34.16 24.19
N ALA A 272 -10.55 35.28 24.83
CA ALA A 272 -10.93 35.59 26.23
C ALA A 272 -12.46 35.75 26.48
N LYS A 273 -13.28 35.89 25.45
CA LYS A 273 -14.74 35.92 25.51
C LYS A 273 -15.36 35.16 24.35
N ALA A 274 -15.17 33.84 24.34
CA ALA A 274 -15.79 32.93 23.39
C ALA A 274 -17.22 32.62 23.85
N ALA A 275 -18.21 32.80 22.97
CA ALA A 275 -19.59 32.41 23.22
C ALA A 275 -19.90 31.14 22.48
N PHE A 276 -20.09 30.05 23.20
CA PHE A 276 -20.57 28.79 22.62
C PHE A 276 -22.08 28.86 22.39
N GLN A 277 -22.53 28.47 21.21
CA GLN A 277 -23.95 28.31 20.93
C GLN A 277 -24.32 26.85 21.10
N GLN A 278 -25.43 26.58 21.80
CA GLN A 278 -25.92 25.22 21.99
C GLN A 278 -26.19 24.53 20.65
N ALA A 279 -25.88 23.24 20.61
CA ALA A 279 -26.16 22.40 19.47
C ALA A 279 -27.65 22.02 19.44
N ALA A 280 -28.23 21.96 18.26
CA ALA A 280 -29.51 21.30 18.06
C ALA A 280 -29.35 19.78 18.21
N PRO A 281 -30.42 19.02 18.55
CA PRO A 281 -30.37 17.57 18.56
C PRO A 281 -29.83 17.01 17.22
N ALA A 282 -29.01 15.97 17.29
CA ALA A 282 -28.44 15.34 16.11
C ALA A 282 -29.55 14.77 15.19
N ARG A 283 -29.48 15.08 13.90
CA ARG A 283 -30.41 14.57 12.89
C ARG A 283 -29.65 14.04 11.67
N LYS A 284 -30.11 12.96 11.07
CA LYS A 284 -29.49 12.33 9.89
C LYS A 284 -27.98 12.10 10.10
N LEU A 285 -27.62 11.56 11.25
CA LEU A 285 -26.22 11.32 11.64
C LEU A 285 -25.35 12.58 11.72
N THR A 286 -25.95 13.77 11.74
CA THR A 286 -25.26 15.06 11.78
C THR A 286 -25.50 15.77 13.11
N ALA A 287 -24.43 16.21 13.75
CA ALA A 287 -24.46 17.09 14.93
C ALA A 287 -23.55 18.29 14.69
N ARG A 288 -23.98 19.46 15.24
CA ARG A 288 -23.21 20.71 15.10
C ARG A 288 -23.22 21.52 16.38
N GLN A 289 -22.12 22.21 16.61
CA GLN A 289 -22.01 23.27 17.60
C GLN A 289 -21.17 24.41 17.03
N SER A 290 -21.28 25.60 17.57
CA SER A 290 -20.50 26.72 17.07
C SER A 290 -19.98 27.63 18.16
N LEU A 291 -18.93 28.37 17.82
CA LEU A 291 -18.20 29.27 18.67
C LEU A 291 -18.15 30.65 18.01
N GLY A 292 -18.70 31.66 18.65
CA GLY A 292 -18.57 33.07 18.23
C GLY A 292 -17.30 33.70 18.81
N LEU A 293 -16.54 34.39 17.99
CA LEU A 293 -15.30 35.09 18.36
C LEU A 293 -15.34 36.54 17.93
N ARG A 294 -14.87 37.46 18.79
CA ARG A 294 -14.48 38.78 18.36
C ARG A 294 -13.02 38.73 17.88
N VAL A 295 -12.80 39.05 16.63
CA VAL A 295 -11.48 38.96 15.99
C VAL A 295 -10.88 40.33 15.72
N ARG A 296 -9.56 40.41 15.81
CA ARG A 296 -8.74 41.58 15.48
C ARG A 296 -7.75 41.22 14.39
N SER A 297 -7.54 42.13 13.46
CA SER A 297 -6.58 41.98 12.36
C SER A 297 -5.19 41.61 12.87
N GLY A 298 -4.55 40.61 12.23
CA GLY A 298 -3.20 40.13 12.57
C GLY A 298 -3.10 39.29 13.85
N ARG A 299 -4.19 39.13 14.62
CA ARG A 299 -4.19 38.27 15.83
C ARG A 299 -4.60 36.85 15.50
N SER A 300 -3.81 35.89 15.94
CA SER A 300 -4.12 34.46 15.77
C SER A 300 -5.06 33.94 16.88
N TYR A 301 -5.95 33.04 16.47
CA TYR A 301 -6.93 32.36 17.33
C TYR A 301 -6.82 30.84 17.09
N ASP A 302 -6.58 30.08 18.14
CA ASP A 302 -6.49 28.63 18.09
C ASP A 302 -7.79 28.00 18.64
N VAL A 303 -8.42 27.17 17.82
CA VAL A 303 -9.60 26.37 18.17
C VAL A 303 -9.31 24.92 17.86
N THR A 304 -9.54 24.05 18.84
CA THR A 304 -9.31 22.59 18.66
C THR A 304 -10.60 21.83 18.91
N LYS A 305 -10.92 20.97 17.98
CA LYS A 305 -11.95 19.95 18.05
C LYS A 305 -11.31 18.63 18.48
N TYR A 306 -11.83 18.03 19.54
CA TYR A 306 -11.42 16.74 20.07
C TYR A 306 -12.50 15.71 19.80
N VAL A 307 -12.17 14.64 19.15
CA VAL A 307 -13.12 13.60 18.73
C VAL A 307 -12.90 12.34 19.56
N GLY A 308 -13.98 11.70 19.94
CA GLY A 308 -13.98 10.38 20.56
C GLY A 308 -14.87 9.43 19.76
N VAL A 309 -14.38 8.21 19.51
CA VAL A 309 -15.13 7.18 18.77
C VAL A 309 -15.05 5.87 19.53
N ASP A 310 -16.20 5.24 19.75
CA ASP A 310 -16.23 3.90 20.33
C ASP A 310 -17.39 3.07 19.77
N THR A 311 -17.24 1.75 19.82
CA THR A 311 -18.24 0.79 19.35
C THR A 311 -18.38 -0.35 20.34
N ALA A 312 -19.46 -1.14 20.22
CA ALA A 312 -19.66 -2.33 21.04
C ALA A 312 -18.61 -3.44 20.80
N LEU A 313 -17.72 -3.28 19.80
CA LEU A 313 -16.58 -4.19 19.60
C LEU A 313 -15.49 -3.98 20.66
N THR A 314 -15.38 -2.77 21.22
CA THR A 314 -14.34 -2.35 22.17
C THR A 314 -14.89 -1.86 23.52
N SER A 315 -16.19 -1.57 23.60
CA SER A 315 -16.82 -1.00 24.80
C SER A 315 -18.19 -1.61 25.09
N ARG A 316 -18.50 -1.81 26.39
CA ARG A 316 -19.85 -2.17 26.84
C ARG A 316 -20.81 -0.98 26.85
N ALA A 317 -20.31 0.25 26.76
CA ALA A 317 -21.09 1.48 26.78
C ALA A 317 -20.52 2.51 25.79
N PRO A 318 -20.55 2.23 24.46
CA PRO A 318 -19.80 2.97 23.46
C PRO A 318 -20.13 4.47 23.43
N ARG A 319 -21.38 4.87 23.65
CA ARG A 319 -21.77 6.28 23.69
C ARG A 319 -21.15 7.04 24.86
N ARG A 320 -21.14 6.43 26.07
CA ARG A 320 -20.50 6.99 27.26
C ARG A 320 -19.00 7.12 27.03
N ASP A 321 -18.37 6.06 26.48
CA ASP A 321 -16.93 5.98 26.39
C ASP A 321 -16.39 6.89 25.26
N ALA A 322 -17.08 7.01 24.12
CA ALA A 322 -16.76 7.99 23.07
C ALA A 322 -16.82 9.42 23.60
N THR A 323 -17.90 9.75 24.39
CA THR A 323 -18.04 11.06 25.02
C THR A 323 -16.92 11.33 26.03
N ALA A 324 -16.60 10.34 26.87
CA ALA A 324 -15.52 10.45 27.85
C ALA A 324 -14.14 10.61 27.17
N THR A 325 -13.88 9.90 26.09
CA THR A 325 -12.63 10.03 25.31
C THR A 325 -12.47 11.41 24.72
N SER A 326 -13.51 11.95 24.09
CA SER A 326 -13.51 13.33 23.55
C SER A 326 -13.20 14.37 24.64
N ARG A 327 -13.83 14.25 25.83
CA ARG A 327 -13.59 15.13 26.98
C ARG A 327 -12.19 15.00 27.54
N ARG A 328 -11.73 13.77 27.79
CA ARG A 328 -10.34 13.54 28.29
C ARG A 328 -9.30 14.13 27.34
N ALA A 329 -9.49 13.99 26.01
CA ALA A 329 -8.61 14.59 25.02
C ALA A 329 -8.63 16.12 25.09
N ALA A 330 -9.82 16.72 25.24
CA ALA A 330 -9.97 18.18 25.43
C ALA A 330 -9.33 18.66 26.74
N ASP A 331 -9.50 17.94 27.85
CA ASP A 331 -8.89 18.29 29.14
C ASP A 331 -7.34 18.23 29.08
N ARG A 332 -6.78 17.25 28.38
CA ARG A 332 -5.33 17.17 28.12
C ARG A 332 -4.81 18.34 27.30
N GLY A 333 -5.63 18.85 26.40
CA GLY A 333 -5.31 19.95 25.50
C GLY A 333 -4.33 19.57 24.38
N TRP A 334 -4.28 20.41 23.35
CA TRP A 334 -3.53 20.15 22.12
C TRP A 334 -2.05 19.84 22.34
N ARG A 335 -1.35 20.65 23.11
CA ARG A 335 0.10 20.49 23.33
C ARG A 335 0.47 19.13 23.94
N THR A 336 -0.32 18.67 24.91
CA THR A 336 -0.05 17.39 25.57
C THR A 336 -0.38 16.22 24.64
N LEU A 337 -1.53 16.29 23.97
CA LEU A 337 -1.92 15.28 22.98
C LEU A 337 -0.89 15.17 21.85
N LEU A 338 -0.48 16.30 21.28
CA LEU A 338 0.52 16.33 20.20
C LEU A 338 1.85 15.72 20.62
N ARG A 339 2.36 16.04 21.82
CA ARG A 339 3.63 15.46 22.32
C ARG A 339 3.55 13.94 22.48
N SER A 340 2.47 13.43 23.08
CA SER A 340 2.30 11.98 23.26
C SER A 340 2.14 11.26 21.91
N HIS A 341 1.34 11.81 21.01
CA HIS A 341 1.11 11.33 19.67
C HIS A 341 2.40 11.24 18.84
N THR A 342 3.16 12.36 18.77
CA THR A 342 4.41 12.39 18.00
C THR A 342 5.49 11.49 18.59
N ALA A 343 5.55 11.37 19.93
CA ALA A 343 6.45 10.42 20.58
C ALA A 343 6.08 8.95 20.27
N ALA A 344 4.78 8.64 20.12
CA ALA A 344 4.35 7.30 19.73
C ALA A 344 4.72 6.99 18.27
N TRP A 345 4.53 7.93 17.35
CA TRP A 345 4.98 7.79 15.97
C TRP A 345 6.50 7.67 15.87
N ALA A 346 7.27 8.48 16.59
CA ALA A 346 8.73 8.39 16.60
C ALA A 346 9.23 7.01 17.08
N ARG A 347 8.50 6.31 17.97
CA ARG A 347 8.82 4.92 18.33
C ARG A 347 8.59 3.95 17.18
N LEU A 348 7.55 4.15 16.38
CA LEU A 348 7.30 3.34 15.18
C LEU A 348 8.39 3.56 14.13
N TRP A 349 8.83 4.79 13.93
CA TRP A 349 9.90 5.16 12.99
C TRP A 349 11.32 4.83 13.46
N ARG A 350 11.48 4.04 14.53
CA ARG A 350 12.76 3.37 14.81
C ARG A 350 13.09 2.32 13.75
N SER A 351 12.08 1.82 13.04
CA SER A 351 12.26 1.03 11.82
C SER A 351 12.04 1.91 10.60
N ASP A 352 13.03 2.00 9.74
CA ASP A 352 13.02 2.79 8.50
C ASP A 352 13.86 2.08 7.44
N ILE A 353 13.57 2.35 6.17
CA ILE A 353 14.36 1.91 5.02
C ILE A 353 14.91 3.17 4.35
N GLU A 354 16.24 3.28 4.32
CA GLU A 354 16.95 4.43 3.81
C GLU A 354 17.64 4.09 2.48
N VAL A 355 17.38 4.90 1.45
CA VAL A 355 17.96 4.78 0.10
C VAL A 355 18.57 6.14 -0.31
N PRO A 356 19.77 6.48 0.19
CA PRO A 356 20.38 7.78 0.00
C PRO A 356 20.54 8.15 -1.47
N GLY A 357 20.17 9.38 -1.84
CA GLY A 357 20.25 9.87 -3.21
C GLY A 357 19.08 9.53 -4.13
N GLN A 358 18.13 8.71 -3.65
CA GLN A 358 16.95 8.27 -4.40
C GLN A 358 15.68 8.94 -3.81
N ARG A 359 15.45 10.22 -4.12
CA ARG A 359 14.41 11.05 -3.48
C ARG A 359 13.01 10.45 -3.61
N ASP A 360 12.61 10.06 -4.81
CA ASP A 360 11.26 9.55 -5.06
C ASP A 360 11.09 8.17 -4.41
N MET A 361 12.06 7.29 -4.57
CA MET A 361 12.08 5.98 -3.94
C MET A 361 12.00 6.10 -2.40
N GLN A 362 12.72 7.05 -1.80
CA GLN A 362 12.66 7.32 -0.37
C GLN A 362 11.27 7.77 0.09
N THR A 363 10.62 8.62 -0.72
CA THR A 363 9.25 9.08 -0.45
C THR A 363 8.27 7.93 -0.54
N TRP A 364 8.37 7.09 -1.56
CA TRP A 364 7.53 5.92 -1.76
C TRP A 364 7.67 4.89 -0.64
N LEU A 365 8.91 4.60 -0.22
CA LEU A 365 9.20 3.70 0.90
C LEU A 365 8.55 4.18 2.20
N ARG A 366 8.70 5.46 2.53
CA ARG A 366 8.12 6.01 3.76
C ARG A 366 6.60 6.11 3.68
N SER A 367 6.04 6.45 2.51
CA SER A 367 4.58 6.39 2.31
C SER A 367 4.04 4.97 2.43
N ALA A 368 4.76 3.97 1.91
CA ALA A 368 4.37 2.57 2.04
C ALA A 368 4.40 2.09 3.50
N GLN A 369 5.47 2.39 4.23
CA GLN A 369 5.57 2.09 5.66
C GLN A 369 4.46 2.82 6.46
N TYR A 370 4.24 4.11 6.20
CA TYR A 370 3.18 4.89 6.84
C TYR A 370 1.81 4.26 6.62
N GLY A 371 1.49 3.83 5.39
CA GLY A 371 0.25 3.16 5.05
C GLY A 371 -0.02 1.96 5.97
N LEU A 372 0.96 1.06 6.13
CA LEU A 372 0.81 -0.09 7.02
C LEU A 372 0.72 0.32 8.50
N LEU A 373 1.58 1.24 8.96
CA LEU A 373 1.59 1.70 10.35
C LEU A 373 0.31 2.44 10.74
N ALA A 374 -0.28 3.24 9.85
CA ALA A 374 -1.51 3.99 10.09
C ALA A 374 -2.75 3.09 10.14
N ASN A 375 -2.67 1.90 9.53
CA ASN A 375 -3.78 0.95 9.45
C ASN A 375 -3.65 -0.24 10.44
N THR A 376 -2.64 -0.24 11.32
CA THR A 376 -2.41 -1.30 12.30
C THR A 376 -2.21 -0.74 13.70
N ARG A 377 -2.58 -1.52 14.73
CA ARG A 377 -2.32 -1.21 16.14
C ARG A 377 -1.94 -2.46 16.92
N SER A 378 -1.19 -2.27 17.99
CA SER A 378 -0.94 -3.34 18.95
C SER A 378 -2.21 -3.72 19.70
N GLY A 379 -2.42 -5.02 19.94
CA GLY A 379 -3.58 -5.57 20.64
C GLY A 379 -4.86 -5.61 19.80
N GLY A 380 -4.84 -5.19 18.52
CA GLY A 380 -5.94 -5.39 17.58
C GLY A 380 -6.03 -6.85 17.10
N SER A 381 -7.21 -7.23 16.61
CA SER A 381 -7.47 -8.54 15.98
C SER A 381 -8.33 -8.38 14.73
N ASP A 382 -8.17 -7.25 14.02
CA ASP A 382 -9.06 -6.88 12.90
C ASP A 382 -8.43 -7.11 11.53
N SER A 383 -7.14 -7.44 11.49
CA SER A 383 -6.34 -7.58 10.24
C SER A 383 -6.27 -6.29 9.43
N ILE A 384 -5.89 -6.38 8.15
CA ILE A 384 -5.75 -5.24 7.24
C ILE A 384 -6.46 -5.59 5.93
N ALA A 385 -7.44 -4.78 5.52
CA ALA A 385 -8.05 -4.88 4.20
C ALA A 385 -7.10 -4.30 3.12
N PRO A 386 -7.27 -4.63 1.83
CA PRO A 386 -6.42 -4.10 0.75
C PRO A 386 -6.34 -2.56 0.70
N ALA A 387 -7.45 -1.86 1.00
CA ALA A 387 -7.48 -0.40 1.13
C ALA A 387 -7.37 0.08 2.60
N GLY A 388 -7.21 -0.81 3.57
CA GLY A 388 -7.15 -0.47 5.00
C GLY A 388 -8.38 0.31 5.48
N LEU A 389 -8.13 1.39 6.22
CA LEU A 389 -9.14 2.35 6.71
C LEU A 389 -9.24 3.60 5.81
N THR A 390 -8.67 3.54 4.59
CA THR A 390 -8.66 4.70 3.69
C THR A 390 -9.93 4.82 2.87
N SER A 391 -10.61 3.71 2.60
CA SER A 391 -11.85 3.67 1.82
C SER A 391 -12.65 2.39 2.10
N ASP A 392 -13.85 2.28 1.49
CA ASP A 392 -14.65 1.07 1.47
C ASP A 392 -14.46 0.23 0.19
N ASP A 393 -13.36 0.47 -0.53
CA ASP A 393 -12.92 -0.38 -1.63
C ASP A 393 -12.71 -1.80 -1.14
N TYR A 394 -12.98 -2.79 -1.98
CA TYR A 394 -13.00 -4.23 -1.63
C TYR A 394 -13.97 -4.54 -0.46
N ALA A 395 -15.01 -3.69 -0.28
CA ALA A 395 -15.92 -3.72 0.86
C ALA A 395 -15.22 -3.65 2.24
N GLY A 396 -13.93 -3.28 2.29
CA GLY A 396 -13.11 -3.30 3.51
C GLY A 396 -12.89 -4.71 4.06
N LEU A 397 -13.04 -5.76 3.24
CA LEU A 397 -12.89 -7.16 3.64
C LEU A 397 -11.41 -7.58 3.67
N ILE A 398 -11.15 -8.68 4.35
CA ILE A 398 -9.82 -9.24 4.53
C ILE A 398 -9.62 -10.38 3.52
N PHE A 399 -8.59 -10.24 2.69
CA PHE A 399 -8.14 -11.20 1.67
C PHE A 399 -6.79 -11.81 2.07
N TRP A 400 -6.19 -12.63 1.20
CA TRP A 400 -4.83 -13.14 1.33
C TRP A 400 -3.76 -12.03 1.25
N ASP A 401 -4.15 -10.87 0.76
CA ASP A 401 -3.37 -9.63 0.74
C ASP A 401 -2.75 -9.32 2.10
N ALA A 402 -3.52 -9.59 3.17
CA ALA A 402 -3.06 -9.40 4.53
C ALA A 402 -1.87 -10.30 4.84
N GLU A 403 -1.96 -11.59 4.59
CA GLU A 403 -0.98 -12.61 4.95
C GLU A 403 0.24 -12.61 4.04
N THR A 404 0.04 -12.46 2.73
CA THR A 404 1.10 -12.66 1.73
C THR A 404 1.80 -11.36 1.38
N TRP A 405 1.07 -10.24 1.34
CA TRP A 405 1.59 -8.97 0.85
C TRP A 405 1.95 -7.98 1.95
N MET A 406 1.04 -7.70 2.89
CA MET A 406 1.23 -6.67 3.92
C MET A 406 1.99 -7.18 5.14
N TYR A 407 1.72 -8.40 5.55
CA TYR A 407 2.22 -9.00 6.78
C TYR A 407 3.74 -9.23 6.84
N PRO A 408 4.44 -9.77 5.82
CA PRO A 408 5.85 -10.13 5.98
C PRO A 408 6.75 -8.93 6.27
N GLY A 409 6.55 -7.80 5.57
CA GLY A 409 7.29 -6.57 5.82
C GLY A 409 7.00 -5.98 7.21
N LEU A 410 5.74 -6.06 7.64
CA LEU A 410 5.32 -5.61 8.96
C LEU A 410 5.88 -6.54 10.06
N LEU A 411 5.87 -7.85 9.85
CA LEU A 411 6.43 -8.84 10.78
C LEU A 411 7.94 -8.64 10.98
N ALA A 412 8.66 -8.37 9.90
CA ALA A 412 10.09 -8.15 9.94
C ALA A 412 10.50 -6.92 10.76
N THR A 413 9.59 -5.95 10.94
CA THR A 413 9.89 -4.67 11.59
C THR A 413 9.10 -4.45 12.88
N ARG A 414 7.85 -4.94 12.95
CA ARG A 414 6.88 -4.67 14.03
C ARG A 414 6.01 -5.91 14.32
N PRO A 415 6.57 -6.99 14.88
CA PRO A 415 5.81 -8.21 15.18
C PRO A 415 4.55 -7.96 16.01
N GLU A 416 4.62 -6.97 16.92
CA GLU A 416 3.49 -6.60 17.78
C GLU A 416 2.30 -5.99 17.01
N LEU A 417 2.53 -5.40 15.85
CA LEU A 417 1.49 -4.92 14.94
C LEU A 417 1.03 -6.02 13.99
N ALA A 418 1.97 -6.81 13.47
CA ALA A 418 1.69 -7.93 12.57
C ALA A 418 0.79 -8.99 13.24
N ARG A 419 0.85 -9.13 14.56
CA ARG A 419 0.01 -10.04 15.35
C ARG A 419 -1.48 -9.89 15.04
N SER A 420 -1.95 -8.68 14.74
CA SER A 420 -3.38 -8.44 14.46
C SER A 420 -3.89 -9.25 13.27
N VAL A 421 -3.04 -9.57 12.29
CA VAL A 421 -3.36 -10.35 11.09
C VAL A 421 -3.66 -11.81 11.48
N VAL A 422 -2.74 -12.44 12.20
CA VAL A 422 -2.87 -13.85 12.59
C VAL A 422 -3.93 -14.04 13.70
N ASP A 423 -4.08 -13.07 14.63
CA ASP A 423 -5.13 -13.08 15.65
C ASP A 423 -6.53 -12.92 15.03
N TYR A 424 -6.68 -12.22 13.90
CA TYR A 424 -7.93 -12.17 13.13
C TYR A 424 -8.37 -13.57 12.66
N ARG A 425 -7.47 -14.36 12.11
CA ARG A 425 -7.78 -15.72 11.65
C ARG A 425 -8.15 -16.64 12.81
N TYR A 426 -7.50 -16.49 13.95
CA TYR A 426 -7.91 -17.18 15.16
C TYR A 426 -9.32 -16.78 15.63
N ARG A 427 -9.63 -15.47 15.61
CA ARG A 427 -10.93 -14.92 16.00
C ARG A 427 -12.07 -15.43 15.10
N THR A 428 -11.82 -15.54 13.80
CA THR A 428 -12.82 -15.95 12.80
C THR A 428 -12.86 -17.46 12.54
N ARG A 429 -12.12 -18.27 13.32
CA ARG A 429 -12.02 -19.73 13.11
C ARG A 429 -13.34 -20.49 13.26
N GLU A 430 -14.29 -19.99 14.03
CA GLU A 430 -15.60 -20.65 14.19
C GLU A 430 -16.42 -20.57 12.90
N GLY A 431 -16.41 -19.39 12.22
CA GLY A 431 -16.99 -19.25 10.89
C GLY A 431 -16.29 -20.18 9.88
N ALA A 432 -14.95 -20.24 9.92
CA ALA A 432 -14.19 -21.14 9.06
C ALA A 432 -14.50 -22.62 9.30
N ARG A 433 -14.76 -23.02 10.55
CA ARG A 433 -15.19 -24.40 10.91
C ARG A 433 -16.56 -24.73 10.32
N GLU A 434 -17.50 -23.82 10.48
CA GLU A 434 -18.85 -23.99 9.94
C GLU A 434 -18.85 -24.03 8.41
N ASN A 435 -18.02 -23.21 7.76
CA ASN A 435 -17.83 -23.25 6.31
C ASN A 435 -17.32 -24.62 5.85
N ALA A 436 -16.26 -25.16 6.49
CA ALA A 436 -15.71 -26.47 6.15
C ALA A 436 -16.81 -27.54 6.29
N ARG A 437 -17.56 -27.52 7.38
CA ARG A 437 -18.68 -28.46 7.62
C ARG A 437 -19.74 -28.37 6.52
N LYS A 438 -20.16 -27.18 6.12
CA LYS A 438 -21.13 -26.95 5.03
C LYS A 438 -20.64 -27.43 3.67
N LEU A 439 -19.32 -27.40 3.46
CA LEU A 439 -18.66 -27.93 2.25
C LEU A 439 -18.36 -29.43 2.32
N GLY A 440 -18.82 -30.14 3.37
CA GLY A 440 -18.56 -31.57 3.57
C GLY A 440 -17.09 -31.88 3.91
N ARG A 441 -16.34 -30.91 4.44
CA ARG A 441 -14.92 -31.02 4.77
C ARG A 441 -14.68 -30.93 6.28
N LYS A 442 -13.51 -31.42 6.72
CA LYS A 442 -13.06 -31.29 8.12
C LYS A 442 -12.23 -30.03 8.31
N GLY A 443 -12.03 -29.61 9.56
CA GLY A 443 -11.09 -28.55 9.90
C GLY A 443 -11.62 -27.14 9.70
N LEU A 444 -10.82 -26.26 9.08
CA LEU A 444 -11.13 -24.85 8.91
C LEU A 444 -11.03 -24.46 7.41
N PHE A 445 -12.08 -23.82 6.90
CA PHE A 445 -12.11 -23.21 5.57
C PHE A 445 -12.42 -21.73 5.68
N TYR A 446 -11.41 -20.89 5.48
CA TYR A 446 -11.56 -19.43 5.39
C TYR A 446 -11.98 -19.04 3.97
N PRO A 447 -13.05 -18.24 3.79
CA PRO A 447 -13.47 -17.81 2.47
C PRO A 447 -12.48 -16.80 1.87
N TRP A 448 -12.46 -16.71 0.54
CA TRP A 448 -11.54 -15.81 -0.22
C TRP A 448 -11.47 -14.40 0.35
N ASN A 449 -12.62 -13.82 0.69
CA ASN A 449 -12.68 -12.59 1.45
C ASN A 449 -13.67 -12.70 2.60
N SER A 450 -13.36 -12.04 3.72
CA SER A 450 -14.09 -12.19 4.96
C SER A 450 -14.15 -10.89 5.78
N GLY A 451 -15.18 -10.76 6.58
CA GLY A 451 -15.48 -9.59 7.40
C GLY A 451 -15.41 -9.88 8.90
N SER A 452 -16.55 -9.77 9.60
CA SER A 452 -16.60 -9.82 11.06
C SER A 452 -16.44 -11.21 11.65
N SER A 453 -16.86 -12.28 10.96
CA SER A 453 -16.97 -13.64 11.50
C SER A 453 -16.31 -14.73 10.68
N GLY A 454 -15.97 -14.47 9.43
CA GLY A 454 -15.45 -15.46 8.48
C GLY A 454 -16.55 -16.34 7.86
N ASP A 455 -17.82 -15.93 7.90
CA ASP A 455 -18.95 -16.67 7.29
C ASP A 455 -18.92 -16.51 5.76
N LEU A 456 -18.73 -17.62 5.05
CA LEU A 456 -18.66 -17.67 3.59
C LEU A 456 -19.89 -17.05 2.91
N ALA A 457 -21.09 -17.33 3.38
CA ALA A 457 -22.32 -16.90 2.71
C ALA A 457 -22.65 -15.43 2.95
N LYS A 458 -22.29 -14.91 4.15
CA LYS A 458 -22.63 -13.53 4.56
C LYS A 458 -21.57 -12.51 4.21
N GLU A 459 -20.35 -12.93 3.94
CA GLU A 459 -19.22 -12.02 3.84
C GLU A 459 -18.55 -12.02 2.47
N CYS A 460 -18.39 -13.18 1.83
CA CYS A 460 -17.61 -13.28 0.61
C CYS A 460 -18.34 -12.75 -0.63
N HIS A 461 -17.74 -11.79 -1.34
CA HIS A 461 -18.35 -11.14 -2.51
C HIS A 461 -17.99 -11.77 -3.86
N SER A 462 -16.90 -12.53 -3.96
CA SER A 462 -16.43 -13.14 -5.21
C SER A 462 -17.16 -14.45 -5.52
N VAL A 463 -18.42 -14.37 -5.92
CA VAL A 463 -19.30 -15.54 -6.16
C VAL A 463 -19.33 -16.00 -7.60
N ASP A 464 -19.02 -15.09 -8.53
CA ASP A 464 -18.94 -15.35 -9.98
C ASP A 464 -17.81 -14.48 -10.57
N PRO A 465 -16.70 -15.07 -11.00
CA PRO A 465 -16.33 -16.49 -10.85
C PRO A 465 -16.33 -16.96 -9.36
N PRO A 466 -16.45 -18.27 -9.06
CA PRO A 466 -16.74 -18.76 -7.73
C PRO A 466 -15.55 -18.73 -6.77
N HIS A 467 -14.72 -17.68 -6.79
CA HIS A 467 -13.48 -17.54 -6.03
C HIS A 467 -13.68 -17.72 -4.52
N CYS A 468 -14.86 -17.38 -4.00
CA CYS A 468 -15.19 -17.65 -2.60
C CYS A 468 -14.99 -19.10 -2.17
N ARG A 469 -15.05 -20.07 -3.12
CA ARG A 469 -14.92 -21.50 -2.89
C ARG A 469 -13.70 -22.12 -3.56
N THR A 470 -13.25 -21.57 -4.70
CA THR A 470 -12.18 -22.14 -5.52
C THR A 470 -10.79 -21.57 -5.19
N GLN A 471 -10.69 -20.37 -4.65
CA GLN A 471 -9.42 -19.77 -4.17
C GLN A 471 -9.01 -20.40 -2.82
N VAL A 472 -8.71 -21.69 -2.85
CA VAL A 472 -8.45 -22.47 -1.63
C VAL A 472 -7.04 -22.30 -1.09
N HIS A 473 -6.10 -21.76 -1.87
CA HIS A 473 -4.72 -21.50 -1.46
C HIS A 473 -4.64 -20.58 -0.22
N LEU A 474 -5.62 -19.71 0.00
CA LEU A 474 -5.71 -18.86 1.20
C LEU A 474 -5.50 -19.64 2.51
N GLN A 475 -5.92 -20.90 2.58
CA GLN A 475 -5.69 -21.73 3.77
C GLN A 475 -4.20 -21.88 4.05
N SER A 476 -3.40 -22.08 3.00
CA SER A 476 -1.95 -22.21 3.10
C SER A 476 -1.26 -20.90 3.42
N ASP A 477 -1.74 -19.79 2.87
CA ASP A 477 -1.23 -18.43 3.15
C ASP A 477 -1.39 -18.08 4.63
N ILE A 478 -2.56 -18.41 5.20
CA ILE A 478 -2.83 -18.26 6.64
C ILE A 478 -1.92 -19.15 7.48
N SER A 479 -1.72 -20.42 7.07
CA SER A 479 -0.83 -21.34 7.77
C SER A 479 0.61 -20.83 7.75
N LEU A 480 1.09 -20.32 6.62
CA LEU A 480 2.43 -19.77 6.47
C LEU A 480 2.62 -18.55 7.38
N ALA A 481 1.72 -17.59 7.34
CA ALA A 481 1.77 -16.40 8.20
C ALA A 481 1.74 -16.76 9.69
N THR A 482 0.90 -17.73 10.10
CA THR A 482 0.82 -18.23 11.48
C THR A 482 2.14 -18.84 11.92
N TRP A 483 2.78 -19.62 11.07
CA TRP A 483 4.09 -20.23 11.34
C TRP A 483 5.21 -19.19 11.39
N GLN A 484 5.23 -18.24 10.46
CA GLN A 484 6.18 -17.14 10.43
C GLN A 484 6.11 -16.27 11.69
N TYR A 485 4.90 -16.06 12.25
CA TYR A 485 4.77 -15.36 13.53
C TYR A 485 5.52 -16.06 14.65
N TYR A 486 5.38 -17.38 14.77
CA TYR A 486 6.12 -18.15 15.74
C TYR A 486 7.63 -18.08 15.50
N GLN A 487 8.09 -18.21 14.27
CA GLN A 487 9.52 -18.08 13.92
C GLN A 487 10.09 -16.70 14.30
N ALA A 488 9.32 -15.65 14.08
CA ALA A 488 9.72 -14.27 14.37
C ALA A 488 9.72 -13.95 15.87
N THR A 489 8.84 -14.57 16.66
CA THR A 489 8.63 -14.20 18.08
C THR A 489 9.08 -15.26 19.07
N LYS A 490 9.05 -16.53 18.68
CA LYS A 490 9.22 -17.72 19.54
C LYS A 490 8.24 -17.75 20.71
N ASP A 491 7.06 -17.10 20.57
CA ASP A 491 5.99 -17.09 21.54
C ASP A 491 5.27 -18.43 21.55
N THR A 492 5.75 -19.36 22.35
CA THR A 492 5.17 -20.71 22.50
C THR A 492 3.79 -20.67 23.14
N THR A 493 3.51 -19.70 24.02
CA THR A 493 2.19 -19.52 24.62
C THR A 493 1.17 -19.15 23.55
N TRP A 494 1.48 -18.14 22.72
CA TRP A 494 0.63 -17.76 21.60
C TRP A 494 0.48 -18.93 20.60
N LEU A 495 1.57 -19.65 20.30
CA LEU A 495 1.51 -20.81 19.40
C LEU A 495 0.52 -21.85 19.94
N ARG A 496 0.57 -22.19 21.23
CA ARG A 496 -0.34 -23.15 21.86
C ARG A 496 -1.79 -22.70 21.85
N GLU A 497 -2.03 -21.45 22.27
CA GLU A 497 -3.38 -20.93 22.50
C GLU A 497 -4.10 -20.49 21.22
N ARG A 498 -3.36 -19.95 20.25
CA ARG A 498 -3.93 -19.34 19.05
C ARG A 498 -3.42 -19.94 17.74
N GLY A 499 -2.11 -20.10 17.57
CA GLY A 499 -1.49 -20.62 16.38
C GLY A 499 -1.86 -22.08 16.08
N TRP A 500 -1.72 -22.95 17.08
CA TRP A 500 -2.00 -24.38 16.93
C TRP A 500 -3.45 -24.69 16.54
N PRO A 501 -4.49 -24.12 17.14
CA PRO A 501 -5.87 -24.32 16.68
C PRO A 501 -6.07 -23.98 15.19
N VAL A 502 -5.41 -22.93 14.68
CA VAL A 502 -5.47 -22.54 13.26
C VAL A 502 -4.70 -23.54 12.40
N LEU A 503 -3.41 -23.81 12.72
CA LEU A 503 -2.57 -24.74 11.97
C LEU A 503 -3.17 -26.14 11.89
N ARG A 504 -3.64 -26.69 13.03
CA ARG A 504 -4.30 -27.99 13.10
C ARG A 504 -5.56 -28.03 12.27
N GLY A 505 -6.36 -26.96 12.35
CA GLY A 505 -7.62 -26.86 11.63
C GLY A 505 -7.43 -26.81 10.11
N ILE A 506 -6.45 -26.06 9.64
CA ILE A 506 -6.09 -25.97 8.22
C ILE A 506 -5.50 -27.32 7.72
N ALA A 507 -4.64 -27.96 8.50
CA ALA A 507 -4.11 -29.29 8.17
C ALA A 507 -5.22 -30.35 8.07
N ALA A 508 -6.19 -30.30 8.97
CA ALA A 508 -7.36 -31.20 8.91
C ALA A 508 -8.24 -30.93 7.67
N TYR A 509 -8.37 -29.65 7.26
CA TYR A 509 -9.04 -29.29 6.02
C TYR A 509 -8.31 -29.90 4.80
N TRP A 510 -7.01 -29.66 4.67
CA TRP A 510 -6.22 -30.18 3.54
C TRP A 510 -6.27 -31.71 3.48
N ALA A 511 -6.10 -32.39 4.61
CA ALA A 511 -6.21 -33.85 4.67
C ALA A 511 -7.60 -34.40 4.26
N SER A 512 -8.67 -33.59 4.38
CA SER A 512 -10.00 -33.96 3.93
C SER A 512 -10.34 -33.45 2.52
N ARG A 513 -9.49 -32.59 1.94
CA ARG A 513 -9.73 -31.95 0.62
C ARG A 513 -9.05 -32.68 -0.53
N VAL A 514 -7.89 -33.29 -0.27
CA VAL A 514 -7.14 -34.00 -1.28
C VAL A 514 -7.83 -35.29 -1.73
N ASP A 515 -7.70 -35.60 -3.01
CA ASP A 515 -8.14 -36.85 -3.59
C ASP A 515 -6.93 -37.82 -3.76
N ARG A 516 -7.08 -39.08 -3.37
CA ARG A 516 -6.02 -40.08 -3.52
C ARG A 516 -6.07 -40.72 -4.89
N ASN A 517 -4.99 -40.63 -5.64
CA ASN A 517 -4.85 -41.23 -6.97
C ASN A 517 -4.53 -42.75 -6.91
N LYS A 518 -4.72 -43.44 -8.03
CA LYS A 518 -4.44 -44.87 -8.16
C LYS A 518 -2.96 -45.22 -7.95
N ASP A 519 -2.06 -44.31 -8.30
CA ASP A 519 -0.60 -44.41 -8.09
C ASP A 519 -0.16 -44.09 -6.65
N GLY A 520 -1.11 -43.79 -5.77
CA GLY A 520 -0.88 -43.43 -4.38
C GLY A 520 -0.45 -42.01 -4.15
N SER A 521 -0.35 -41.15 -5.18
CA SER A 521 -0.19 -39.70 -5.07
C SER A 521 -1.51 -39.03 -4.64
N TYR A 522 -1.46 -37.71 -4.42
CA TYR A 522 -2.64 -36.92 -4.06
C TYR A 522 -2.77 -35.74 -5.01
N SER A 523 -4.02 -35.40 -5.35
CA SER A 523 -4.41 -34.25 -6.17
C SER A 523 -5.36 -33.31 -5.40
N ILE A 524 -5.37 -32.04 -5.79
CA ILE A 524 -6.40 -31.06 -5.40
C ILE A 524 -7.03 -30.57 -6.70
N ASN A 525 -8.29 -30.99 -6.94
CA ASN A 525 -9.01 -30.74 -8.18
C ASN A 525 -10.00 -29.58 -8.01
N ASP A 526 -10.47 -29.00 -9.12
CA ASP A 526 -11.49 -27.94 -9.17
C ASP A 526 -11.12 -26.76 -8.25
N THR A 527 -10.03 -26.10 -8.59
CA THR A 527 -9.52 -24.93 -7.84
C THR A 527 -9.27 -23.73 -8.76
N ALA A 528 -9.09 -22.59 -8.16
CA ALA A 528 -8.40 -21.45 -8.76
C ALA A 528 -7.09 -21.24 -8.00
N GLY A 529 -6.01 -20.98 -8.72
CA GLY A 529 -4.75 -20.49 -8.16
C GLY A 529 -4.84 -18.99 -7.82
N PRO A 530 -3.73 -18.37 -7.38
CA PRO A 530 -3.63 -16.92 -7.23
C PRO A 530 -3.98 -16.15 -8.51
N ASP A 531 -3.70 -16.70 -9.67
CA ASP A 531 -4.11 -16.17 -10.97
C ASP A 531 -5.63 -16.33 -11.16
N GLU A 532 -6.35 -15.23 -11.08
CA GLU A 532 -7.81 -15.21 -11.18
C GLU A 532 -8.35 -15.46 -12.60
N TYR A 533 -7.48 -15.53 -13.63
CA TYR A 533 -7.88 -15.91 -14.98
C TYR A 533 -8.14 -17.41 -15.12
N SER A 534 -7.63 -18.20 -14.16
CA SER A 534 -7.75 -19.67 -14.17
C SER A 534 -8.67 -20.16 -13.06
N ASN A 535 -9.80 -20.79 -13.43
CA ASN A 535 -10.77 -21.40 -12.51
C ASN A 535 -11.13 -22.81 -12.95
N GLY A 536 -11.46 -23.68 -12.02
CA GLY A 536 -11.82 -25.05 -12.29
C GLY A 536 -10.64 -25.89 -12.79
N VAL A 537 -9.44 -25.57 -12.33
CA VAL A 537 -8.20 -26.27 -12.73
C VAL A 537 -7.81 -27.34 -11.69
N ASP A 538 -7.08 -28.35 -12.16
CA ASP A 538 -6.62 -29.44 -11.32
C ASP A 538 -5.13 -29.29 -11.03
N ASP A 539 -4.73 -29.69 -9.83
CA ASP A 539 -3.33 -29.67 -9.38
C ASP A 539 -2.64 -28.30 -9.57
N ALA A 540 -3.32 -27.20 -9.19
CA ALA A 540 -2.69 -25.87 -9.19
C ALA A 540 -1.44 -25.88 -8.30
N VAL A 541 -0.29 -25.58 -8.91
CA VAL A 541 1.02 -25.86 -8.31
C VAL A 541 1.25 -25.11 -6.99
N PHE A 542 0.87 -23.83 -6.92
CA PHE A 542 1.01 -23.05 -5.69
C PHE A 542 0.08 -23.58 -4.60
N THR A 543 -1.15 -23.93 -4.96
CA THR A 543 -2.13 -24.52 -4.03
C THR A 543 -1.61 -25.82 -3.45
N ASN A 544 -1.10 -26.71 -4.29
CA ASN A 544 -0.60 -28.03 -3.88
C ASN A 544 0.65 -27.92 -3.01
N ALA A 545 1.64 -27.12 -3.42
CA ALA A 545 2.85 -26.88 -2.65
C ALA A 545 2.55 -26.18 -1.32
N GLY A 546 1.58 -25.24 -1.32
CA GLY A 546 1.07 -24.59 -0.13
C GLY A 546 0.42 -25.57 0.83
N ALA A 547 -0.43 -26.48 0.35
CA ALA A 547 -1.05 -27.53 1.15
C ALA A 547 -0.01 -28.45 1.82
N ALA A 548 1.00 -28.89 1.03
CA ALA A 548 2.12 -29.68 1.58
C ALA A 548 2.88 -28.93 2.68
N THR A 549 3.14 -27.65 2.46
CA THR A 549 3.83 -26.77 3.43
C THR A 549 2.99 -26.58 4.69
N ALA A 550 1.69 -26.36 4.57
CA ALA A 550 0.78 -26.22 5.71
C ALA A 550 0.70 -27.49 6.57
N LEU A 551 0.68 -28.67 5.93
CA LEU A 551 0.71 -29.96 6.63
C LEU A 551 2.02 -30.17 7.40
N ARG A 552 3.18 -29.77 6.81
CA ARG A 552 4.49 -29.82 7.46
C ARG A 552 4.58 -28.86 8.63
N HIS A 553 4.08 -27.61 8.48
CA HIS A 553 4.02 -26.64 9.57
C HIS A 553 3.18 -27.14 10.76
N ALA A 554 2.00 -27.71 10.49
CA ALA A 554 1.16 -28.29 11.53
C ALA A 554 1.84 -29.50 12.21
N THR A 555 2.52 -30.37 11.46
CA THR A 555 3.30 -31.48 12.02
C THR A 555 4.44 -30.99 12.91
N ARG A 556 5.16 -29.97 12.48
CA ARG A 556 6.23 -29.35 13.27
C ARG A 556 5.70 -28.68 14.53
N ALA A 557 4.61 -27.92 14.42
CA ALA A 557 3.97 -27.27 15.57
C ALA A 557 3.49 -28.30 16.61
N ALA A 558 2.90 -29.42 16.17
CA ALA A 558 2.51 -30.52 17.03
C ALA A 558 3.72 -31.05 17.85
N ALA A 559 4.82 -31.35 17.15
CA ALA A 559 6.03 -31.83 17.80
C ALA A 559 6.59 -30.84 18.85
N LEU A 560 6.59 -29.54 18.56
CA LEU A 560 7.03 -28.48 19.49
C LEU A 560 6.13 -28.39 20.74
N LEU A 561 4.86 -28.67 20.59
CA LEU A 561 3.86 -28.54 21.66
C LEU A 561 3.62 -29.85 22.45
N GLY A 562 4.27 -30.95 22.03
CA GLY A 562 4.02 -32.28 22.60
C GLY A 562 2.66 -32.85 22.18
N GLU A 563 2.10 -32.38 21.06
CA GLU A 563 0.83 -32.81 20.51
C GLU A 563 1.06 -33.94 19.46
N ARG A 564 0.02 -34.69 19.15
CA ARG A 564 0.08 -35.77 18.17
C ARG A 564 -0.42 -35.29 16.79
N ALA A 565 0.44 -35.33 15.76
CA ALA A 565 0.04 -35.14 14.37
C ALA A 565 -0.37 -36.48 13.73
N PRO A 566 -1.47 -36.53 12.96
CA PRO A 566 -1.81 -37.70 12.17
C PRO A 566 -0.73 -38.02 11.11
N ALA A 567 -0.34 -39.30 10.99
CA ALA A 567 0.66 -39.72 10.00
C ALA A 567 0.26 -39.42 8.53
N ALA A 568 -1.03 -39.35 8.27
CA ALA A 568 -1.56 -38.96 6.95
C ALA A 568 -1.09 -37.58 6.51
N TRP A 569 -0.82 -36.62 7.43
CA TRP A 569 -0.36 -35.27 7.06
C TRP A 569 0.99 -35.33 6.36
N THR A 570 1.95 -36.05 6.90
CA THR A 570 3.26 -36.25 6.27
C THR A 570 3.13 -37.01 4.95
N SER A 571 2.33 -38.09 4.94
CA SER A 571 2.11 -38.91 3.73
C SER A 571 1.51 -38.07 2.57
N ILE A 572 0.57 -37.20 2.85
CA ILE A 572 -0.01 -36.28 1.84
C ILE A 572 1.04 -35.27 1.39
N ALA A 573 1.71 -34.60 2.33
CA ALA A 573 2.70 -33.57 2.03
C ALA A 573 3.85 -34.05 1.15
N ASP A 574 4.23 -35.33 1.26
CA ASP A 574 5.33 -35.88 0.51
C ASP A 574 4.93 -36.46 -0.86
N ARG A 575 3.63 -36.68 -1.10
CA ARG A 575 3.13 -37.34 -2.32
C ARG A 575 2.06 -36.54 -3.09
N ILE A 576 1.81 -35.27 -2.68
CA ILE A 576 0.93 -34.37 -3.44
C ILE A 576 1.59 -34.04 -4.79
N ARG A 577 0.82 -33.96 -5.84
CA ARG A 577 1.31 -33.66 -7.18
C ARG A 577 1.76 -32.24 -7.32
N ILE A 578 2.92 -32.03 -7.92
CA ILE A 578 3.52 -30.72 -8.19
C ILE A 578 3.86 -30.67 -9.68
N PRO A 579 3.02 -30.10 -10.54
CA PRO A 579 3.25 -30.05 -11.99
C PRO A 579 4.58 -29.36 -12.33
N TYR A 580 5.45 -30.08 -13.04
CA TYR A 580 6.78 -29.61 -13.44
C TYR A 580 7.19 -30.17 -14.81
N ASP A 581 7.56 -29.27 -15.72
CA ASP A 581 8.15 -29.63 -17.02
C ASP A 581 9.68 -29.72 -16.90
N ALA A 582 10.19 -30.93 -16.77
CA ALA A 582 11.63 -31.16 -16.60
C ALA A 582 12.46 -30.74 -17.82
N LYS A 583 11.91 -30.79 -19.05
CA LYS A 583 12.60 -30.40 -20.27
C LYS A 583 12.80 -28.88 -20.32
N ARG A 584 11.77 -28.11 -20.00
CA ARG A 584 11.80 -26.67 -19.96
C ARG A 584 12.32 -26.12 -18.63
N LYS A 585 12.40 -26.97 -17.60
CA LYS A 585 12.72 -26.62 -16.21
C LYS A 585 11.74 -25.62 -15.60
N VAL A 586 10.48 -25.68 -15.98
CA VAL A 586 9.43 -24.74 -15.57
C VAL A 586 8.38 -25.49 -14.76
N PHE A 587 8.06 -24.95 -13.58
CA PHE A 587 6.87 -25.38 -12.86
C PHE A 587 5.62 -24.91 -13.62
N GLN A 588 4.68 -25.81 -13.85
CA GLN A 588 3.44 -25.51 -14.56
C GLN A 588 2.41 -25.01 -13.57
N GLN A 589 1.67 -23.96 -13.93
CA GLN A 589 0.67 -23.34 -13.07
C GLN A 589 -0.37 -24.35 -12.54
N TYR A 590 -0.78 -25.29 -13.42
CA TYR A 590 -1.69 -26.40 -13.08
C TYR A 590 -1.47 -27.54 -14.05
N ASP A 591 -2.09 -28.69 -13.80
CA ASP A 591 -1.96 -29.83 -14.72
C ASP A 591 -2.54 -29.49 -16.10
N GLY A 592 -1.74 -29.73 -17.14
CA GLY A 592 -2.10 -29.40 -18.52
C GLY A 592 -2.00 -27.91 -18.91
N TYR A 593 -1.36 -27.05 -18.13
CA TYR A 593 -1.13 -25.65 -18.49
C TYR A 593 -0.40 -25.48 -19.83
N LYS A 594 -0.93 -24.61 -20.72
CA LYS A 594 -0.44 -24.41 -22.09
C LYS A 594 0.36 -23.11 -22.30
N GLY A 595 0.64 -22.35 -21.24
CA GLY A 595 1.39 -21.10 -21.34
C GLY A 595 0.52 -19.88 -21.61
N GLY A 596 -0.70 -19.83 -21.10
CA GLY A 596 -1.57 -18.66 -21.17
C GLY A 596 -1.07 -17.46 -20.37
N THR A 597 -1.65 -16.29 -20.64
CA THR A 597 -1.44 -15.07 -19.85
C THR A 597 -2.00 -15.24 -18.44
N ILE A 598 -1.27 -14.77 -17.45
CA ILE A 598 -1.70 -14.74 -16.04
C ILE A 598 -2.00 -13.29 -15.62
N LYS A 599 -3.03 -13.12 -14.79
CA LYS A 599 -3.38 -11.81 -14.23
C LYS A 599 -2.30 -11.29 -13.30
N GLN A 600 -1.79 -12.15 -12.44
CA GLN A 600 -0.88 -11.81 -11.34
C GLN A 600 0.01 -12.97 -10.92
N ALA A 601 0.96 -12.72 -10.00
CA ALA A 601 1.86 -13.74 -9.47
C ALA A 601 1.10 -14.97 -8.97
N ASP A 602 1.54 -16.14 -9.43
CA ASP A 602 1.00 -17.46 -9.08
C ASP A 602 2.16 -18.44 -8.83
N THR A 603 2.61 -19.13 -9.86
CA THR A 603 3.66 -20.15 -9.78
C THR A 603 4.99 -19.64 -9.21
N VAL A 604 5.32 -18.37 -9.44
CA VAL A 604 6.53 -17.74 -8.90
C VAL A 604 6.51 -17.64 -7.37
N LEU A 605 5.33 -17.66 -6.75
CA LEU A 605 5.16 -17.71 -5.30
C LEU A 605 5.71 -19.00 -4.66
N LEU A 606 6.04 -20.02 -5.44
CA LEU A 606 6.79 -21.20 -4.98
C LEU A 606 8.17 -20.81 -4.45
N MET A 607 8.85 -19.83 -5.09
CA MET A 607 10.17 -19.35 -4.66
C MET A 607 10.05 -18.48 -3.43
N TYR A 608 9.20 -17.50 -3.50
CA TYR A 608 8.87 -16.60 -2.40
C TYR A 608 7.37 -16.28 -2.39
N PRO A 609 6.65 -16.43 -1.26
CA PRO A 609 7.18 -16.68 0.10
C PRO A 609 7.28 -18.15 0.50
N LEU A 610 6.93 -19.13 -0.37
CA LEU A 610 6.78 -20.51 0.04
C LEU A 610 8.11 -21.25 0.26
N GLU A 611 9.20 -20.78 -0.37
CA GLU A 611 10.53 -21.41 -0.33
C GLU A 611 10.52 -22.89 -0.73
N TRP A 612 9.73 -23.23 -1.75
CA TRP A 612 9.64 -24.59 -2.27
C TRP A 612 10.96 -25.04 -2.90
N PRO A 613 11.43 -26.28 -2.67
CA PRO A 613 12.66 -26.75 -3.26
C PRO A 613 12.65 -26.68 -4.79
N MET A 614 13.62 -25.99 -5.38
CA MET A 614 13.74 -25.80 -6.81
C MET A 614 14.88 -26.66 -7.40
N PRO A 615 14.63 -27.47 -8.44
CA PRO A 615 15.70 -28.09 -9.23
C PRO A 615 16.63 -27.01 -9.82
N ARG A 616 17.89 -27.39 -10.08
CA ARG A 616 18.89 -26.45 -10.62
C ARG A 616 18.41 -25.81 -11.92
N GLY A 617 18.39 -24.48 -11.95
CA GLY A 617 17.95 -23.66 -13.08
C GLY A 617 16.44 -23.55 -13.23
N ALA A 618 15.64 -24.23 -12.38
CA ALA A 618 14.18 -24.14 -12.46
C ALA A 618 13.66 -22.77 -11.96
N ALA A 619 14.30 -22.18 -10.98
CA ALA A 619 13.90 -20.87 -10.45
C ALA A 619 13.94 -19.80 -11.54
N ALA A 620 15.08 -19.63 -12.23
CA ALA A 620 15.24 -18.67 -13.32
C ALA A 620 14.26 -18.94 -14.47
N ALA A 621 14.23 -20.18 -14.96
CA ALA A 621 13.35 -20.56 -16.07
C ALA A 621 11.86 -20.36 -15.74
N THR A 622 11.45 -20.56 -14.46
CA THR A 622 10.07 -20.33 -14.02
C THR A 622 9.78 -18.84 -13.94
N LEU A 623 10.69 -18.04 -13.37
CA LEU A 623 10.51 -16.59 -13.30
C LEU A 623 10.36 -15.97 -14.69
N ASP A 624 11.29 -16.26 -15.61
CA ASP A 624 11.27 -15.74 -16.99
C ASP A 624 9.99 -16.14 -17.72
N HIS A 625 9.60 -17.43 -17.58
CA HIS A 625 8.39 -17.94 -18.23
C HIS A 625 7.13 -17.15 -17.82
N TYR A 626 6.95 -16.86 -16.53
CA TYR A 626 5.76 -16.18 -16.05
C TYR A 626 5.87 -14.64 -16.14
N ALA A 627 7.06 -14.07 -16.03
CA ALA A 627 7.28 -12.65 -16.23
C ALA A 627 6.88 -12.18 -17.65
N GLU A 628 7.19 -12.98 -18.68
CA GLU A 628 6.75 -12.73 -20.06
C GLU A 628 5.24 -12.86 -20.29
N ARG A 629 4.56 -13.61 -19.43
CA ARG A 629 3.12 -13.93 -19.55
C ARG A 629 2.24 -13.20 -18.58
N THR A 630 2.82 -12.38 -17.72
CA THR A 630 2.04 -11.51 -16.84
C THR A 630 1.33 -10.44 -17.67
N ASP A 631 0.03 -10.28 -17.41
CA ASP A 631 -0.79 -9.26 -18.03
C ASP A 631 -0.15 -7.88 -17.79
N PRO A 632 0.15 -7.11 -18.84
CA PRO A 632 0.69 -5.77 -18.71
C PRO A 632 -0.26 -4.81 -17.96
N ASP A 633 -1.55 -5.11 -17.92
CA ASP A 633 -2.56 -4.39 -17.15
C ASP A 633 -2.80 -5.00 -15.74
N GLY A 634 -2.05 -6.02 -15.37
CA GLY A 634 -2.18 -6.71 -14.08
C GLY A 634 -1.94 -5.80 -12.86
N PRO A 635 -2.43 -6.22 -11.68
CA PRO A 635 -2.43 -5.40 -10.46
C PRO A 635 -1.04 -5.21 -9.85
N ALA A 636 -0.94 -4.27 -8.90
CA ALA A 636 0.26 -3.97 -8.11
C ALA A 636 0.63 -5.11 -7.14
N MET A 637 0.62 -6.35 -7.61
CA MET A 637 0.86 -7.55 -6.79
C MET A 637 1.97 -8.45 -7.35
N THR A 638 2.36 -8.31 -8.61
CA THR A 638 3.22 -9.27 -9.29
C THR A 638 4.70 -8.89 -9.26
N ASP A 639 5.04 -7.69 -9.76
CA ASP A 639 6.44 -7.32 -9.97
C ASP A 639 7.24 -7.19 -8.66
N SER A 640 6.59 -7.01 -7.51
CA SER A 640 7.25 -7.06 -6.20
C SER A 640 7.74 -8.47 -5.84
N VAL A 641 6.99 -9.53 -6.19
CA VAL A 641 7.42 -10.92 -6.04
C VAL A 641 8.55 -11.21 -7.01
N HIS A 642 8.40 -10.83 -8.29
CA HIS A 642 9.47 -10.98 -9.28
C HIS A 642 10.77 -10.32 -8.83
N ALA A 643 10.71 -9.14 -8.17
CA ALA A 643 11.89 -8.49 -7.62
C ALA A 643 12.54 -9.28 -6.47
N VAL A 644 11.75 -9.89 -5.57
CA VAL A 644 12.27 -10.74 -4.50
C VAL A 644 12.89 -12.01 -5.06
N ASP A 645 12.25 -12.62 -6.04
CA ASP A 645 12.73 -13.87 -6.69
C ASP A 645 14.00 -13.61 -7.49
N ALA A 646 14.03 -12.56 -8.32
CA ALA A 646 15.22 -12.15 -9.07
C ALA A 646 16.41 -11.85 -8.14
N ALA A 647 16.16 -11.20 -6.99
CA ALA A 647 17.19 -10.97 -5.98
C ALA A 647 17.71 -12.31 -5.40
N GLY A 648 16.83 -13.28 -5.15
CA GLY A 648 17.18 -14.61 -4.66
C GLY A 648 17.96 -15.44 -5.67
N ILE A 649 17.51 -15.47 -6.92
CA ILE A 649 18.13 -16.18 -8.04
C ILE A 649 19.51 -15.61 -8.34
N GLY A 650 19.62 -14.28 -8.46
CA GLY A 650 20.89 -13.59 -8.67
C GLY A 650 21.53 -13.84 -10.02
N GLU A 651 20.73 -13.92 -11.09
CA GLU A 651 21.23 -13.99 -12.46
C GLU A 651 22.06 -12.76 -12.83
N ALA A 652 22.96 -12.95 -13.81
CA ALA A 652 23.85 -11.89 -14.26
C ALA A 652 23.07 -10.72 -14.88
N GLY A 653 23.15 -9.54 -14.24
CA GLY A 653 22.42 -8.35 -14.69
C GLY A 653 21.86 -7.55 -13.53
N CYS A 654 20.85 -6.76 -13.79
CA CYS A 654 20.20 -5.87 -12.82
C CYS A 654 18.66 -5.93 -12.86
N SER A 655 18.08 -7.03 -13.32
CA SER A 655 16.62 -7.24 -13.46
C SER A 655 15.86 -7.09 -12.13
N THR A 656 16.49 -7.34 -10.98
CA THR A 656 15.91 -7.04 -9.67
C THR A 656 15.44 -5.59 -9.57
N TYR A 657 16.23 -4.63 -10.08
CA TYR A 657 15.84 -3.21 -10.05
C TYR A 657 14.72 -2.92 -11.06
N THR A 658 14.76 -3.54 -12.23
CA THR A 658 13.68 -3.42 -13.23
C THR A 658 12.34 -3.86 -12.65
N TYR A 659 12.29 -5.03 -12.01
CA TYR A 659 11.06 -5.49 -11.36
C TYR A 659 10.66 -4.60 -10.17
N LEU A 660 11.63 -4.08 -9.40
CA LEU A 660 11.36 -3.11 -8.34
C LEU A 660 10.68 -1.85 -8.89
N GLU A 661 11.21 -1.24 -9.97
CA GLU A 661 10.58 -0.07 -10.59
C GLU A 661 9.18 -0.40 -11.12
N ARG A 662 9.00 -1.54 -11.75
CA ARG A 662 7.70 -2.02 -12.24
C ARG A 662 6.69 -2.22 -11.13
N SER A 663 7.13 -2.57 -9.92
CA SER A 663 6.26 -2.76 -8.76
C SER A 663 5.74 -1.46 -8.15
N ILE A 664 6.31 -0.29 -8.51
CA ILE A 664 5.97 1.00 -7.88
C ILE A 664 5.61 2.11 -8.87
N ARG A 665 6.46 2.41 -9.86
CA ARG A 665 6.28 3.59 -10.75
C ARG A 665 4.92 3.65 -11.45
N PRO A 666 4.35 2.55 -12.00
CA PRO A 666 3.08 2.62 -12.71
C PRO A 666 1.86 2.73 -11.78
N PHE A 667 2.02 2.55 -10.47
CA PHE A 667 0.93 2.49 -9.51
C PHE A 667 0.89 3.67 -8.54
N VAL A 668 2.04 4.33 -8.30
CA VAL A 668 2.11 5.43 -7.34
C VAL A 668 1.52 6.71 -7.92
N ARG A 669 0.78 7.46 -7.07
CA ARG A 669 0.11 8.71 -7.44
C ARG A 669 0.45 9.83 -6.47
N GLY A 670 0.60 11.01 -7.05
CA GLY A 670 0.71 12.24 -6.28
C GLY A 670 -0.65 12.66 -5.68
N PRO A 671 -0.61 13.66 -4.76
CA PRO A 671 0.59 14.28 -4.21
C PRO A 671 1.15 13.57 -2.98
N PHE A 672 0.50 12.49 -2.44
CA PHE A 672 0.84 11.86 -1.17
C PHE A 672 1.51 10.49 -1.33
N ALA A 673 1.92 10.13 -2.54
CA ALA A 673 2.52 8.84 -2.89
C ALA A 673 1.63 7.65 -2.48
N GLN A 674 0.35 7.75 -2.81
CA GLN A 674 -0.62 6.67 -2.62
C GLN A 674 -0.55 5.67 -3.77
N PHE A 675 -0.88 4.41 -3.50
CA PHE A 675 -0.89 3.36 -4.51
C PHE A 675 -2.28 3.15 -5.11
N SER A 676 -2.31 2.79 -6.40
CA SER A 676 -3.44 2.14 -7.05
C SER A 676 -3.21 0.64 -7.17
N GLU A 677 -4.26 -0.12 -7.33
CA GLU A 677 -4.17 -1.47 -7.86
C GLU A 677 -3.88 -1.44 -9.36
N ALA A 678 -4.56 -0.57 -10.12
CA ALA A 678 -4.41 -0.40 -11.57
C ALA A 678 -3.14 0.38 -11.95
N ARG A 679 -2.63 0.15 -13.17
CA ARG A 679 -1.40 0.74 -13.73
C ARG A 679 -1.63 2.01 -14.52
N GLY A 680 -0.59 2.85 -14.59
CA GLY A 680 -0.48 3.98 -15.51
C GLY A 680 -1.70 4.88 -15.48
N ASP A 681 -2.25 5.23 -16.62
CA ASP A 681 -3.44 6.09 -16.72
C ASP A 681 -4.67 5.47 -16.05
N LYS A 682 -4.78 4.14 -16.04
CA LYS A 682 -5.84 3.43 -15.34
C LYS A 682 -5.74 3.57 -13.81
N ALA A 683 -4.58 3.95 -13.28
CA ALA A 683 -4.40 4.21 -11.85
C ALA A 683 -5.31 5.34 -11.32
N GLY A 684 -5.63 6.31 -12.16
CA GLY A 684 -6.57 7.40 -11.89
C GLY A 684 -7.95 7.22 -12.50
N ALA A 685 -8.19 6.13 -13.24
CA ALA A 685 -9.39 5.94 -14.02
C ALA A 685 -10.66 5.93 -13.18
N GLU A 686 -11.70 6.51 -13.72
CA GLU A 686 -13.03 6.53 -13.13
C GLU A 686 -13.86 5.28 -13.49
N ASP A 687 -13.42 4.52 -14.52
CA ASP A 687 -14.05 3.27 -14.91
C ASP A 687 -13.72 2.15 -13.91
N PRO A 688 -14.69 1.63 -13.17
CA PRO A 688 -14.47 0.57 -12.19
C PRO A 688 -14.06 -0.77 -12.83
N LEU A 689 -14.27 -0.94 -14.14
CA LEU A 689 -13.92 -2.16 -14.87
C LEU A 689 -12.48 -2.12 -15.43
N SER A 690 -11.82 -0.97 -15.44
CA SER A 690 -10.43 -0.85 -15.87
C SER A 690 -9.39 -1.19 -14.79
N GLY A 691 -9.80 -1.92 -13.78
CA GLY A 691 -9.05 -2.26 -12.58
C GLY A 691 -9.48 -1.35 -11.42
N SER A 692 -9.87 -1.92 -10.29
CA SER A 692 -10.37 -1.16 -9.16
C SER A 692 -9.32 -0.18 -8.63
N PRO A 693 -9.32 1.10 -9.03
CA PRO A 693 -8.35 2.07 -8.51
C PRO A 693 -8.70 2.36 -7.04
N ALA A 694 -8.11 1.58 -6.14
CA ALA A 694 -8.24 1.81 -4.71
C ALA A 694 -7.77 3.22 -4.35
N HIS A 695 -8.36 3.80 -3.30
CA HIS A 695 -7.88 5.08 -2.79
C HIS A 695 -6.41 4.99 -2.36
N ASP A 696 -6.04 3.95 -1.60
CA ASP A 696 -4.66 3.61 -1.28
C ASP A 696 -4.54 2.08 -1.15
N PHE A 697 -3.92 1.43 -2.14
CA PHE A 697 -3.78 -0.03 -2.21
C PHE A 697 -2.61 -0.51 -1.34
N LEU A 698 -2.89 -0.86 -0.09
CA LEU A 698 -1.88 -1.27 0.89
C LEU A 698 -1.21 -2.59 0.54
N THR A 699 -1.89 -3.45 -0.22
CA THR A 699 -1.32 -4.69 -0.77
C THR A 699 -0.07 -4.41 -1.60
N GLY A 700 -0.18 -3.50 -2.58
CA GLY A 700 0.97 -3.08 -3.39
C GLY A 700 2.08 -2.45 -2.56
N LYS A 701 1.73 -1.61 -1.56
CA LYS A 701 2.70 -1.05 -0.61
C LYS A 701 3.44 -2.13 0.18
N GLY A 702 2.72 -3.13 0.66
CA GLY A 702 3.29 -4.26 1.39
C GLY A 702 4.26 -5.07 0.53
N GLY A 703 3.84 -5.44 -0.70
CA GLY A 703 4.69 -6.15 -1.66
C GLY A 703 5.96 -5.38 -2.00
N PHE A 704 5.82 -4.08 -2.31
CA PHE A 704 6.97 -3.21 -2.59
C PHE A 704 7.99 -3.18 -1.44
N LEU A 705 7.55 -3.08 -0.18
CA LEU A 705 8.44 -3.13 0.99
C LEU A 705 9.19 -4.47 1.11
N GLN A 706 8.58 -5.58 0.68
CA GLN A 706 9.20 -6.89 0.75
C GLN A 706 10.41 -7.01 -0.18
N THR A 707 10.47 -6.28 -1.29
CA THR A 707 11.67 -6.22 -2.14
C THR A 707 12.90 -5.81 -1.32
N PHE A 708 12.74 -4.84 -0.42
CA PHE A 708 13.83 -4.39 0.46
C PHE A 708 14.05 -5.33 1.63
N THR A 709 12.98 -5.68 2.37
CA THR A 709 13.11 -6.45 3.61
C THR A 709 13.48 -7.91 3.35
N HIS A 710 13.01 -8.53 2.29
CA HIS A 710 13.19 -9.97 1.97
C HIS A 710 14.00 -10.22 0.69
N GLY A 711 13.88 -9.35 -0.32
CA GLY A 711 14.61 -9.44 -1.57
C GLY A 711 16.08 -9.04 -1.40
N LEU A 712 16.36 -7.75 -1.18
CA LEU A 712 17.73 -7.24 -1.12
C LEU A 712 18.54 -7.77 0.05
N THR A 713 17.91 -8.14 1.15
CA THR A 713 18.60 -8.73 2.33
C THR A 713 18.71 -10.24 2.24
N GLY A 714 17.83 -10.91 1.47
CA GLY A 714 17.66 -12.36 1.52
C GLY A 714 17.12 -12.86 2.86
N LEU A 715 16.46 -11.99 3.65
CA LEU A 715 15.96 -12.31 5.01
C LEU A 715 14.96 -13.46 4.99
N ARG A 716 15.27 -14.51 5.76
CA ARG A 716 14.34 -15.60 6.11
C ARG A 716 14.50 -15.91 7.59
N MET A 717 13.43 -15.76 8.34
CA MET A 717 13.41 -16.08 9.77
C MET A 717 13.24 -17.58 9.97
N ARG A 718 13.95 -18.14 10.95
CA ARG A 718 13.88 -19.54 11.35
C ARG A 718 13.64 -19.64 12.86
N GLU A 719 13.41 -20.84 13.35
CA GLU A 719 13.14 -21.09 14.77
C GLU A 719 14.36 -20.75 15.67
N ASP A 720 15.56 -20.80 15.13
CA ASP A 720 16.83 -20.70 15.89
C ASP A 720 17.86 -19.75 15.27
N ARG A 721 17.61 -19.26 14.07
CA ARG A 721 18.55 -18.40 13.31
C ARG A 721 17.83 -17.48 12.32
N VAL A 722 18.56 -16.52 11.80
CA VAL A 722 18.13 -15.65 10.70
C VAL A 722 19.01 -15.93 9.50
N ARG A 723 18.42 -16.33 8.36
CA ARG A 723 19.15 -16.44 7.10
C ARG A 723 19.23 -15.07 6.41
N LEU A 724 20.43 -14.75 5.89
CA LEU A 724 20.69 -13.55 5.10
C LEU A 724 21.54 -13.88 3.88
N ASP A 725 21.19 -13.36 2.72
CA ASP A 725 21.93 -13.45 1.47
C ASP A 725 21.85 -12.12 0.70
N PRO A 726 22.51 -11.06 1.21
CA PRO A 726 22.31 -9.71 0.73
C PRO A 726 22.84 -9.47 -0.67
N MET A 727 22.09 -8.71 -1.47
CA MET A 727 22.47 -8.22 -2.79
C MET A 727 22.18 -6.73 -2.95
N LEU A 728 22.84 -6.08 -3.89
CA LEU A 728 22.64 -4.66 -4.17
C LEU A 728 22.62 -4.41 -5.69
N PRO A 729 21.52 -3.91 -6.26
CA PRO A 729 21.48 -3.41 -7.63
C PRO A 729 22.38 -2.16 -7.79
N PRO A 730 23.00 -1.96 -8.97
CA PRO A 730 23.93 -0.83 -9.20
C PRO A 730 23.26 0.55 -9.05
N GLN A 731 21.96 0.64 -9.24
CA GLN A 731 21.19 1.88 -9.12
C GLN A 731 21.17 2.43 -7.67
N PHE A 732 21.41 1.57 -6.67
CA PHE A 732 21.59 1.99 -5.28
C PHE A 732 23.07 2.21 -4.94
N ASP A 733 23.74 3.07 -5.68
CA ASP A 733 25.19 3.35 -5.59
C ASP A 733 25.66 3.75 -4.19
N ARG A 734 24.81 4.42 -3.40
CA ARG A 734 25.07 4.83 -2.02
C ARG A 734 24.62 3.81 -0.97
N GLY A 735 24.19 2.63 -1.41
CA GLY A 735 23.70 1.54 -0.57
C GLY A 735 22.28 1.70 -0.07
N VAL A 736 21.85 0.70 0.69
CA VAL A 736 20.52 0.62 1.32
C VAL A 736 20.71 0.31 2.80
N THR A 737 19.99 1.01 3.68
CA THR A 737 20.01 0.72 5.12
C THR A 737 18.60 0.37 5.60
N LEU A 738 18.45 -0.80 6.22
CA LEU A 738 17.26 -1.21 6.93
C LEU A 738 17.51 -1.10 8.43
N ARG A 739 16.72 -0.29 9.12
CA ARG A 739 16.81 -0.10 10.58
C ARG A 739 15.70 -0.82 11.30
N GLY A 740 16.01 -1.31 12.48
CA GLY A 740 15.01 -1.79 13.43
C GLY A 740 14.27 -3.05 12.98
N LEU A 741 14.95 -3.96 12.29
CA LEU A 741 14.44 -5.30 12.04
C LEU A 741 14.32 -6.07 13.35
N ALA A 742 13.30 -6.90 13.50
CA ALA A 742 12.96 -7.58 14.74
C ALA A 742 12.96 -9.10 14.57
N TRP A 743 13.55 -9.83 15.52
CA TRP A 743 13.48 -11.29 15.61
C TRP A 743 13.69 -11.77 17.05
N GLN A 744 12.71 -12.47 17.60
CA GLN A 744 12.76 -13.12 18.92
C GLN A 744 13.31 -12.21 20.05
N GLY A 745 12.72 -11.01 20.20
CA GLY A 745 13.14 -10.02 21.21
C GLY A 745 14.43 -9.29 20.89
N ARG A 746 15.03 -9.53 19.74
CA ARG A 746 16.19 -8.82 19.22
C ARG A 746 15.79 -7.74 18.25
N THR A 747 16.58 -6.66 18.19
CA THR A 747 16.46 -5.63 17.14
C THR A 747 17.83 -5.46 16.51
N PHE A 748 17.86 -5.37 15.18
CA PHE A 748 19.11 -5.25 14.43
C PHE A 748 18.93 -4.40 13.17
N ASP A 749 20.03 -3.84 12.69
CA ASP A 749 20.11 -3.05 11.48
C ASP A 749 20.94 -3.78 10.43
N ILE A 750 20.58 -3.60 9.14
CA ILE A 750 21.32 -4.11 7.99
C ILE A 750 21.70 -2.93 7.09
N GLY A 751 23.01 -2.68 6.94
CA GLY A 751 23.53 -1.72 5.96
C GLY A 751 24.14 -2.44 4.77
N ILE A 752 23.50 -2.39 3.59
CA ILE A 752 23.93 -3.05 2.36
C ILE A 752 24.76 -2.04 1.54
N GLY A 753 26.04 -2.22 1.49
CA GLY A 753 26.95 -1.44 0.65
C GLY A 753 27.39 -2.22 -0.59
N ALA A 754 28.12 -1.55 -1.49
CA ALA A 754 28.49 -2.10 -2.80
C ALA A 754 29.30 -3.42 -2.73
N GLN A 755 30.11 -3.62 -1.71
CA GLN A 755 30.95 -4.83 -1.55
C GLN A 755 30.64 -5.61 -0.28
N ARG A 756 30.19 -4.89 0.77
CA ARG A 756 30.02 -5.45 2.11
C ARG A 756 28.69 -5.03 2.69
N THR A 757 28.02 -5.97 3.32
CA THR A 757 26.81 -5.76 4.11
C THR A 757 27.19 -5.89 5.59
N THR A 758 26.83 -4.91 6.40
CA THR A 758 27.03 -4.93 7.84
C THR A 758 25.73 -5.19 8.57
N VAL A 759 25.72 -6.18 9.45
CA VAL A 759 24.60 -6.47 10.35
C VAL A 759 24.99 -6.09 11.78
N ARG A 760 24.21 -5.21 12.42
CA ARG A 760 24.44 -4.70 13.76
C ARG A 760 23.28 -5.04 14.68
N LEU A 761 23.55 -5.73 15.78
CA LEU A 761 22.57 -5.93 16.84
C LEU A 761 22.43 -4.63 17.65
N THR A 762 21.23 -4.05 17.69
CA THR A 762 20.96 -2.80 18.42
C THR A 762 20.29 -3.06 19.78
N HIS A 763 19.62 -4.22 19.93
CA HIS A 763 18.98 -4.65 21.18
C HIS A 763 18.87 -6.18 21.25
N GLY A 764 18.95 -6.72 22.46
CA GLY A 764 18.71 -8.14 22.76
C GLY A 764 20.01 -8.98 22.89
N ALA A 765 19.82 -10.29 23.03
CA ALA A 765 20.91 -11.26 23.15
C ALA A 765 21.57 -11.52 21.78
N PRO A 766 22.82 -12.01 21.72
CA PRO A 766 23.45 -12.42 20.46
C PRO A 766 22.55 -13.34 19.63
N MET A 767 22.73 -13.30 18.30
CA MET A 767 21.95 -14.11 17.38
C MET A 767 22.84 -14.78 16.33
N THR A 768 22.39 -15.94 15.83
CA THR A 768 23.04 -16.67 14.76
C THR A 768 22.46 -16.24 13.41
N LEU A 769 23.36 -15.90 12.47
CA LEU A 769 23.04 -15.70 11.06
C LEU A 769 23.47 -16.95 10.29
N ASP A 770 22.57 -17.46 9.45
CA ASP A 770 22.86 -18.42 8.38
C ASP A 770 23.13 -17.66 7.09
N THR A 771 24.29 -17.88 6.46
CA THR A 771 24.70 -17.21 5.23
C THR A 771 25.25 -18.22 4.24
N PRO A 772 25.30 -17.91 2.93
CA PRO A 772 25.90 -18.81 1.93
C PRO A 772 27.37 -19.18 2.20
N ARG A 773 28.04 -18.48 3.14
CA ARG A 773 29.42 -18.71 3.56
C ARG A 773 29.53 -19.31 4.96
N GLY A 774 28.45 -19.90 5.45
CA GLY A 774 28.34 -20.51 6.76
C GLY A 774 27.78 -19.56 7.84
N GLU A 775 27.73 -20.10 9.05
CA GLU A 775 27.14 -19.38 10.18
C GLU A 775 28.02 -18.23 10.69
N ARG A 776 27.36 -17.20 11.20
CA ARG A 776 28.00 -16.03 11.87
C ARG A 776 27.22 -15.69 13.13
N THR A 777 27.91 -15.31 14.18
CA THR A 777 27.27 -14.76 15.38
C THR A 777 27.35 -13.24 15.35
N VAL A 778 26.25 -12.58 15.69
CA VAL A 778 26.16 -11.12 15.84
C VAL A 778 25.89 -10.82 17.30
N GLY A 779 26.74 -10.02 17.90
CA GLY A 779 26.56 -9.48 19.24
C GLY A 779 26.48 -7.95 19.22
N LYS A 780 26.22 -7.34 20.37
CA LYS A 780 26.11 -5.89 20.52
C LYS A 780 27.38 -5.16 20.08
N ASP A 781 28.53 -5.67 20.44
CA ASP A 781 29.85 -5.08 20.16
C ASP A 781 30.60 -5.82 19.04
N SER A 782 29.97 -6.83 18.41
CA SER A 782 30.55 -7.64 17.35
C SER A 782 29.60 -7.72 16.17
N PRO A 783 29.55 -6.70 15.29
CA PRO A 783 28.74 -6.72 14.08
C PRO A 783 29.27 -7.78 13.11
N ALA A 784 28.37 -8.44 12.38
CA ALA A 784 28.76 -9.32 11.29
C ALA A 784 28.95 -8.53 9.99
N VAL A 785 29.99 -8.88 9.24
CA VAL A 785 30.24 -8.36 7.90
C VAL A 785 30.08 -9.50 6.90
N LEU A 786 29.13 -9.34 5.97
CA LEU A 786 28.81 -10.29 4.91
C LEU A 786 29.30 -9.73 3.56
N LYS A 787 29.55 -10.61 2.58
CA LYS A 787 29.76 -10.19 1.22
C LYS A 787 28.41 -9.80 0.60
N THR A 788 28.33 -8.63 -0.04
CA THR A 788 27.18 -8.25 -0.87
C THR A 788 27.31 -8.92 -2.23
N ARG A 789 26.24 -9.60 -2.69
CA ARG A 789 26.16 -10.12 -4.04
C ARG A 789 25.95 -8.97 -5.03
N ARG A 790 26.67 -9.05 -6.16
CA ARG A 790 26.65 -8.07 -7.25
C ARG A 790 26.53 -8.79 -8.59
N PRO A 791 25.30 -9.21 -8.96
CA PRO A 791 25.05 -9.89 -10.24
C PRO A 791 25.41 -9.03 -11.46
N ASP A 792 25.28 -7.71 -11.33
CA ASP A 792 25.67 -6.72 -12.34
C ASP A 792 27.17 -6.79 -12.72
N LEU A 793 28.04 -7.20 -11.80
CA LEU A 793 29.49 -7.33 -11.99
C LEU A 793 29.90 -8.66 -12.59
N THR A 794 28.98 -9.56 -12.89
CA THR A 794 29.28 -10.80 -13.61
C THR A 794 29.90 -10.45 -15.00
N PRO A 795 31.02 -11.05 -15.41
CA PRO A 795 31.66 -10.72 -16.67
C PRO A 795 30.70 -10.81 -17.88
N THR A 796 30.82 -9.86 -18.82
CA THR A 796 29.99 -9.78 -20.02
C THR A 796 30.77 -9.08 -21.14
N THR A 797 30.46 -9.42 -22.40
CA THR A 797 30.88 -8.67 -23.59
C THR A 797 29.91 -7.53 -23.92
N ASN A 798 28.67 -7.57 -23.39
CA ASN A 798 27.70 -6.49 -23.60
C ASN A 798 28.07 -5.25 -22.79
N ALA A 799 28.61 -4.24 -23.44
CA ALA A 799 29.01 -2.96 -22.82
C ALA A 799 27.82 -2.15 -22.31
N ALA A 800 26.60 -2.43 -22.76
CA ALA A 800 25.39 -1.73 -22.35
C ALA A 800 24.74 -2.32 -21.08
N ARG A 801 25.11 -3.53 -20.67
CA ARG A 801 24.45 -4.21 -19.54
C ARG A 801 24.55 -3.43 -18.24
N CYS A 802 23.40 -3.14 -17.63
CA CYS A 802 23.24 -2.37 -16.38
C CYS A 802 23.76 -0.93 -16.44
N THR A 803 23.93 -0.36 -17.63
CA THR A 803 24.26 1.06 -17.78
C THR A 803 23.00 1.94 -17.73
N ALA A 804 23.18 3.26 -17.65
CA ALA A 804 22.05 4.18 -17.61
C ALA A 804 21.34 4.24 -18.97
N ALA A 805 20.02 4.30 -18.95
CA ALA A 805 19.20 4.44 -20.15
C ALA A 805 18.21 5.59 -20.02
N THR A 806 17.86 6.19 -21.17
CA THR A 806 16.77 7.15 -21.32
C THR A 806 15.98 6.81 -22.56
N ALA A 807 14.68 7.13 -22.57
CA ALA A 807 13.84 6.93 -23.74
C ALA A 807 13.01 8.18 -24.05
N SER A 808 12.50 8.29 -25.29
CA SER A 808 11.60 9.37 -25.70
C SER A 808 10.24 9.26 -25.04
N SER A 809 9.76 8.03 -24.78
CA SER A 809 8.56 7.68 -24.06
C SER A 809 8.66 6.24 -23.56
N GLU A 810 7.83 5.88 -22.57
CA GLU A 810 7.85 4.58 -21.91
C GLU A 810 6.42 4.17 -21.54
N GLN A 811 5.96 3.02 -21.99
CA GLN A 811 4.72 2.47 -21.47
C GLN A 811 4.85 2.13 -19.98
N PRO A 812 3.75 2.23 -19.19
CA PRO A 812 3.75 1.89 -17.77
C PRO A 812 4.28 0.47 -17.52
N GLY A 813 5.39 0.36 -16.80
CA GLY A 813 6.06 -0.90 -16.53
C GLY A 813 7.03 -1.40 -17.61
N GLN A 814 7.22 -0.66 -18.71
CA GLN A 814 8.10 -1.00 -19.83
C GLN A 814 9.21 0.04 -19.99
N TYR A 815 10.03 0.20 -18.97
CA TYR A 815 11.00 1.30 -18.81
C TYR A 815 12.29 1.06 -19.55
N ALA A 816 13.00 2.14 -19.88
CA ALA A 816 14.26 2.12 -20.66
C ALA A 816 15.32 1.16 -20.07
N GLY A 817 15.45 1.13 -18.75
CA GLY A 817 16.39 0.25 -18.05
C GLY A 817 16.19 -1.23 -18.31
N ALA A 818 14.97 -1.65 -18.63
CA ALA A 818 14.63 -3.05 -18.93
C ALA A 818 15.34 -3.59 -20.17
N ALA A 819 15.64 -2.70 -21.14
CA ALA A 819 16.39 -3.10 -22.34
C ALA A 819 17.89 -3.30 -22.08
N LEU A 820 18.39 -3.01 -20.88
CA LEU A 820 19.82 -3.09 -20.52
C LEU A 820 20.05 -3.95 -19.26
N ASP A 821 19.04 -4.63 -18.75
CA ASP A 821 19.11 -5.28 -17.44
C ASP A 821 19.69 -6.70 -17.45
N GLY A 822 19.94 -7.23 -18.65
CA GLY A 822 20.49 -8.58 -18.86
C GLY A 822 19.41 -9.68 -18.81
N ASN A 823 18.12 -9.34 -18.82
CA ASN A 823 17.00 -10.26 -18.80
C ASN A 823 16.08 -10.03 -20.02
N THR A 824 15.87 -11.06 -20.83
CA THR A 824 14.98 -10.97 -22.00
C THR A 824 13.50 -11.14 -21.70
N ALA A 825 13.14 -11.45 -20.45
CA ALA A 825 11.73 -11.46 -20.00
C ALA A 825 11.17 -10.06 -19.66
N THR A 826 12.03 -9.05 -19.63
CA THR A 826 11.68 -7.63 -19.48
C THR A 826 11.88 -6.88 -20.80
N ALA A 827 11.29 -5.71 -20.97
CA ALA A 827 11.46 -4.90 -22.19
C ALA A 827 11.21 -3.41 -21.95
N TRP A 828 11.82 -2.58 -22.76
CA TRP A 828 11.36 -1.22 -23.02
C TRP A 828 10.38 -1.19 -24.20
N VAL A 829 9.27 -0.47 -24.04
CA VAL A 829 8.29 -0.23 -25.11
C VAL A 829 7.87 1.25 -25.12
N PRO A 830 7.88 1.95 -26.25
CA PRO A 830 7.41 3.33 -26.33
C PRO A 830 5.89 3.43 -26.19
N GLU A 831 5.38 4.60 -25.78
CA GLU A 831 3.92 4.88 -25.70
C GLU A 831 3.22 4.96 -27.07
N GLY A 832 3.96 5.10 -28.15
CA GLY A 832 3.41 5.25 -29.49
C GLY A 832 4.19 4.47 -30.54
N PRO A 833 3.79 4.54 -31.80
CA PRO A 833 4.40 3.78 -32.91
C PRO A 833 5.84 4.21 -33.20
N ARG A 834 6.30 5.32 -32.62
CA ARG A 834 7.68 5.82 -32.76
C ARG A 834 8.29 6.11 -31.42
N GLY A 835 9.54 5.69 -31.25
CA GLY A 835 10.30 5.99 -30.04
C GLY A 835 11.79 5.78 -30.25
N HIS A 836 12.57 6.26 -29.28
CA HIS A 836 13.99 5.94 -29.23
C HIS A 836 14.45 5.65 -27.81
N LEU A 837 15.34 4.69 -27.71
CA LEU A 837 16.09 4.34 -26.51
C LEU A 837 17.53 4.84 -26.66
N THR A 838 18.10 5.44 -25.63
CA THR A 838 19.50 5.86 -25.58
C THR A 838 20.18 5.23 -24.37
N ALA A 839 21.20 4.41 -24.60
CA ALA A 839 22.09 3.86 -23.57
C ALA A 839 23.31 4.78 -23.40
N ASP A 840 23.66 5.13 -22.15
CA ASP A 840 24.93 5.78 -21.79
C ASP A 840 25.89 4.71 -21.25
N LEU A 841 26.87 4.32 -22.02
CA LEU A 841 27.85 3.29 -21.65
C LEU A 841 28.80 3.74 -20.50
N GLY A 842 28.62 4.97 -19.99
CA GLY A 842 29.42 5.56 -18.91
C GLY A 842 30.84 6.01 -19.33
N ARG A 843 31.38 5.42 -20.38
CA ARG A 843 32.69 5.73 -20.95
C ARG A 843 32.69 5.54 -22.46
N SER A 844 33.67 6.11 -23.17
CA SER A 844 33.84 5.80 -24.59
C SER A 844 34.45 4.41 -24.76
N VAL A 845 33.75 3.56 -25.51
CA VAL A 845 34.21 2.21 -25.92
C VAL A 845 34.24 2.11 -27.44
N ARG A 846 35.04 1.22 -27.98
CA ARG A 846 34.97 0.88 -29.40
C ARG A 846 33.75 -0.03 -29.58
N VAL A 847 32.81 0.39 -30.38
CA VAL A 847 31.56 -0.36 -30.68
C VAL A 847 31.77 -1.02 -32.04
N HIS A 848 31.71 -2.36 -32.02
CA HIS A 848 31.81 -3.22 -33.21
C HIS A 848 30.43 -3.53 -33.75
N GLU A 849 29.51 -3.88 -32.86
CA GLU A 849 28.16 -4.32 -33.19
C GLU A 849 27.13 -3.84 -32.16
N VAL A 850 25.96 -3.49 -32.65
CA VAL A 850 24.80 -3.15 -31.83
C VAL A 850 23.62 -4.02 -32.28
N THR A 851 23.21 -4.95 -31.43
CA THR A 851 22.15 -5.92 -31.71
C THR A 851 20.99 -5.76 -30.76
N PRO A 852 19.85 -5.14 -31.17
CA PRO A 852 18.61 -5.13 -30.41
C PRO A 852 17.94 -6.53 -30.46
N VAL A 853 17.49 -7.03 -29.32
CA VAL A 853 16.59 -8.16 -29.22
C VAL A 853 15.17 -7.61 -29.09
N TRP A 854 14.35 -7.83 -30.10
CA TRP A 854 13.01 -7.25 -30.17
C TRP A 854 12.02 -8.01 -29.27
N THR A 855 10.92 -7.31 -28.90
CA THR A 855 9.70 -7.96 -28.41
C THR A 855 9.05 -8.82 -29.50
N ALA A 856 7.93 -9.49 -29.19
CA ALA A 856 7.20 -10.24 -30.21
C ALA A 856 6.71 -9.36 -31.40
N THR A 857 6.56 -8.04 -31.14
CA THR A 857 6.27 -7.06 -32.19
C THR A 857 7.59 -6.49 -32.70
N GLU A 858 7.97 -6.84 -33.93
CA GLU A 858 9.16 -6.28 -34.57
C GLU A 858 8.89 -4.89 -35.17
N PRO A 859 9.90 -3.99 -35.23
CA PRO A 859 9.71 -2.69 -35.85
C PRO A 859 9.65 -2.80 -37.38
N VAL A 860 8.80 -2.00 -38.01
CA VAL A 860 8.75 -1.84 -39.48
C VAL A 860 10.05 -1.22 -39.99
N ALA A 861 10.68 -0.39 -39.17
CA ALA A 861 12.01 0.15 -39.45
C ALA A 861 12.70 0.53 -38.14
N HIS A 862 14.01 0.37 -38.10
CA HIS A 862 14.82 0.88 -37.00
C HIS A 862 16.09 1.55 -37.49
N ARG A 863 16.71 2.34 -36.63
CA ARG A 863 18.00 3.00 -36.89
C ARG A 863 18.83 2.99 -35.61
N VAL A 864 20.11 2.62 -35.80
CA VAL A 864 21.11 2.67 -34.73
C VAL A 864 22.04 3.84 -34.98
N GLU A 865 22.29 4.64 -33.96
CA GLU A 865 23.17 5.79 -33.99
C GLU A 865 24.15 5.78 -32.81
N LEU A 866 25.38 6.22 -33.06
CA LEU A 866 26.47 6.29 -32.09
C LEU A 866 26.86 7.75 -31.84
N SER A 867 27.20 8.07 -30.59
CA SER A 867 27.67 9.39 -30.21
C SER A 867 28.76 9.34 -29.14
N ARG A 868 29.69 10.30 -29.14
CA ARG A 868 30.68 10.49 -28.07
C ARG A 868 30.20 11.43 -26.98
N ASP A 869 29.38 12.42 -27.34
CA ASP A 869 28.99 13.57 -26.52
C ASP A 869 27.48 13.62 -26.21
N GLY A 870 26.67 12.68 -26.77
CA GLY A 870 25.23 12.65 -26.68
C GLY A 870 24.51 13.75 -27.49
N ARG A 871 25.24 14.55 -28.25
CA ARG A 871 24.74 15.68 -29.07
C ARG A 871 24.89 15.44 -30.57
N THR A 872 26.07 15.01 -30.97
CA THR A 872 26.40 14.70 -32.38
C THR A 872 26.23 13.21 -32.62
N TRP A 873 25.32 12.83 -33.51
CA TRP A 873 24.96 11.47 -33.78
C TRP A 873 25.39 11.01 -35.17
N HIS A 874 25.93 9.82 -35.25
CA HIS A 874 26.35 9.19 -36.49
C HIS A 874 25.64 7.84 -36.65
N ARG A 875 25.10 7.56 -37.82
CA ARG A 875 24.49 6.26 -38.09
C ARG A 875 25.57 5.16 -37.99
N ALA A 876 25.26 4.14 -37.21
CA ALA A 876 26.09 2.94 -37.17
C ALA A 876 26.02 2.22 -38.52
N ARG A 877 27.19 1.78 -39.03
CA ARG A 877 27.30 1.01 -40.26
C ARG A 877 27.83 -0.36 -39.91
N PRO A 878 27.39 -1.43 -40.62
CA PRO A 878 28.03 -2.71 -40.52
C PRO A 878 29.53 -2.58 -40.83
N ASP A 879 30.38 -3.30 -40.15
CA ASP A 879 31.82 -3.36 -40.34
C ASP A 879 32.60 -2.06 -40.02
N GLU A 880 31.98 -1.03 -39.43
CA GLU A 880 32.65 0.19 -39.01
C GLU A 880 32.80 0.25 -37.49
N GLU A 881 33.98 0.00 -36.97
CA GLU A 881 34.30 0.23 -35.57
C GLU A 881 34.34 1.74 -35.25
N ARG A 882 33.55 2.19 -34.29
CA ARG A 882 33.54 3.60 -33.89
C ARG A 882 33.57 3.77 -32.37
N PRO A 883 34.45 4.62 -31.84
CA PRO A 883 34.38 4.97 -30.45
C PRO A 883 33.10 5.74 -30.13
N ALA A 884 32.30 5.24 -29.18
CA ALA A 884 31.06 5.86 -28.71
C ALA A 884 30.88 5.70 -27.20
N ARG A 885 30.26 6.69 -26.58
CA ARG A 885 29.73 6.60 -25.19
C ARG A 885 28.23 6.38 -25.20
N TYR A 886 27.54 6.89 -26.18
CA TYR A 886 26.10 6.80 -26.30
C TYR A 886 25.70 5.98 -27.52
N VAL A 887 24.73 5.07 -27.28
CA VAL A 887 24.10 4.26 -28.35
C VAL A 887 22.63 4.58 -28.36
N ARG A 888 22.07 4.99 -29.49
CA ARG A 888 20.65 5.25 -29.66
C ARG A 888 20.03 4.28 -30.66
N VAL A 889 18.92 3.68 -30.29
CA VAL A 889 18.09 2.87 -31.18
C VAL A 889 16.75 3.56 -31.33
N THR A 890 16.42 3.98 -32.56
CA THR A 890 15.12 4.55 -32.92
C THR A 890 14.29 3.46 -33.58
N VAL A 891 13.04 3.30 -33.14
CA VAL A 891 12.09 2.31 -33.68
C VAL A 891 10.90 3.00 -34.32
N ARG A 892 10.33 2.37 -35.35
CA ARG A 892 9.08 2.75 -35.97
C ARG A 892 8.24 1.49 -36.17
N GLY A 893 7.07 1.43 -35.54
CA GLY A 893 6.03 0.44 -35.74
C GLY A 893 4.92 0.95 -36.68
N GLU A 894 3.89 0.15 -36.84
CA GLU A 894 2.65 0.53 -37.54
C GLU A 894 1.84 1.52 -36.68
N ALA A 895 1.17 2.47 -37.35
CA ALA A 895 0.47 3.56 -36.66
C ALA A 895 -0.74 3.08 -35.84
N ASP A 896 -1.43 2.06 -36.32
CA ASP A 896 -2.68 1.56 -35.74
C ASP A 896 -2.52 0.19 -35.06
N ALA A 897 -1.27 -0.19 -34.72
CA ALA A 897 -1.00 -1.46 -34.06
C ALA A 897 -1.51 -1.47 -32.60
N GLU A 898 -2.08 -2.59 -32.17
CA GLU A 898 -2.45 -2.80 -30.75
C GLU A 898 -1.21 -2.85 -29.84
N LYS A 899 -0.06 -3.27 -30.37
CA LYS A 899 1.22 -3.40 -29.63
C LYS A 899 2.33 -2.74 -30.43
N TYR A 900 3.09 -1.91 -29.77
CA TYR A 900 4.24 -1.23 -30.36
C TYR A 900 5.54 -2.05 -30.21
N PRO A 901 6.51 -1.87 -31.14
CA PRO A 901 7.78 -2.58 -31.07
C PRO A 901 8.62 -2.10 -29.89
N GLY A 902 9.21 -3.01 -29.16
CA GLY A 902 10.06 -2.74 -28.02
C GLY A 902 11.37 -3.52 -28.07
N ILE A 903 12.26 -3.22 -27.15
CA ILE A 903 13.58 -3.84 -27.03
C ILE A 903 13.61 -4.61 -25.70
N ARG A 904 13.79 -5.94 -25.77
CA ARG A 904 14.00 -6.81 -24.61
C ARG A 904 15.43 -6.69 -24.06
N GLU A 905 16.41 -6.65 -24.95
CA GLU A 905 17.81 -6.51 -24.60
C GLU A 905 18.55 -5.79 -25.72
N LEU A 906 19.35 -4.78 -25.40
CA LEU A 906 20.27 -4.11 -26.31
C LEU A 906 21.69 -4.63 -26.05
N ARG A 907 22.26 -5.31 -27.00
CA ARG A 907 23.64 -5.80 -26.93
C ARG A 907 24.56 -4.86 -27.68
N VAL A 908 25.62 -4.43 -27.01
CA VAL A 908 26.65 -3.54 -27.55
C VAL A 908 28.01 -4.21 -27.33
N ASN A 909 28.62 -4.69 -28.39
CA ASN A 909 29.90 -5.40 -28.37
C ASN A 909 31.02 -4.58 -28.99
#